data_751fda85fb581d7326451984cd6b3ed8
#
_entry.id   751fda85fb581d7326451984cd6b3ed8
#
_cell.length_a   1.000
_cell.length_b   1.000
_cell.length_c   1.000
_cell.angle_alpha   90.00
_cell.angle_beta   90.00
_cell.angle_gamma   90.00
#
_symmetry.space_group_name_H-M   'P 1'
#
loop_
_entity.id
_entity.type
_entity.pdbx_description
1 polymer ?
#
loop_
_entity_poly.entity_id
_entity_poly.type
_entity_poly.pdbx_seq_one_letter_code
_entity_poly.pdbx_strand_id
1 'polypeptide(L)'
;MEQIIVRHPDGTTALLTSRARKSGVTKAEQSITLLGADTVAITVKSATPLTFHLGDQIDVYGKTYTLNQLPGIKKTGNRNFEYTLTFEGVQYELIDAQFLLPDDTVLDSFTGDLEDFLGILIGNLTRVYPGKWVLGVFPANTEFKTLTYTEKNCLEVLQDLCEQYSTEFEITQANGVRSLNIKMAGVNFPYTFRYGRTGGLYELTRQNINSKNVVTRLYVYGGSSNLGDKYRYTRLCLPGKAKNASYIEDAAAIAAYGLKENTKIFDDIKPERYGEVTAAGSAYYAFKDATMNFDLNEKDSAGNTKWLIDGVNAKVKFTTGNLAGYEFDVHKYDHATKEIQVVPFTDENGMKFPSKTSAAFQFGVGDKYFFTDINLPDAYKTEAENKLLSEGNKAIAGYSQPQVQYGLSIDENFIRQFAGELTVVNLFAVGDYIPVADEDIGVNKSVRITAFTRDLLREYKYNITLGDSVTKTTITRVIEDLQKIDNVIEINDLADPSKARRNWKASQEVLANVFDPEGHYYSEKIKPLSIETTMLATGARSQQFVLQNTRFEPNYEGNPNTVRVVGGTLVHYTIAETVKSWQLNTATFSNLVSGTVYYIYARCQKTGTAGNIVFDTVQRKVDSDPTYYYFLVGSLSSAITDTDGKRPARLIALTYGATTINGRFLTTGRI
;
A
#
# COMPACT_ATOMS: atom_id res chain seq x y z
N MET A 1 7.68 30.28 28.06
CA MET A 1 6.44 31.00 27.66
C MET A 1 5.52 31.12 28.87
N GLU A 2 5.20 32.32 29.31
CA GLU A 2 4.38 32.49 30.56
C GLU A 2 2.89 32.67 30.27
N GLN A 3 2.54 32.97 29.03
CA GLN A 3 1.17 33.20 28.57
C GLN A 3 0.97 32.55 27.21
N ILE A 4 -0.18 31.87 27.03
CA ILE A 4 -0.62 31.30 25.77
C ILE A 4 -1.96 31.94 25.42
N ILE A 5 -2.03 32.58 24.26
CA ILE A 5 -3.24 33.21 23.76
C ILE A 5 -3.93 32.23 22.83
N VAL A 6 -5.14 31.84 23.20
CA VAL A 6 -6.02 31.04 22.33
C VAL A 6 -6.90 32.01 21.53
N ARG A 7 -6.86 31.92 20.22
CA ARG A 7 -7.75 32.65 19.30
C ARG A 7 -8.90 31.74 18.90
N HIS A 8 -10.10 32.17 19.15
CA HIS A 8 -11.31 31.47 18.73
C HIS A 8 -11.68 31.78 17.28
N PRO A 9 -12.42 30.91 16.58
CA PRO A 9 -12.85 31.15 15.20
C PRO A 9 -13.72 32.39 15.02
N ASP A 10 -14.41 32.85 16.07
CA ASP A 10 -15.21 34.06 16.09
C ASP A 10 -14.37 35.36 16.25
N GLY A 11 -13.04 35.23 16.34
CA GLY A 11 -12.10 36.35 16.53
C GLY A 11 -11.90 36.78 17.98
N THR A 12 -12.59 36.16 18.95
CA THR A 12 -12.34 36.39 20.37
C THR A 12 -11.08 35.66 20.83
N THR A 13 -10.54 36.07 21.99
CA THR A 13 -9.32 35.50 22.53
C THR A 13 -9.50 35.08 23.98
N ALA A 14 -8.87 33.97 24.36
CA ALA A 14 -8.75 33.53 25.74
C ALA A 14 -7.27 33.47 26.16
N LEU A 15 -6.96 33.93 27.35
CA LEU A 15 -5.61 33.95 27.88
C LEU A 15 -5.43 32.80 28.86
N LEU A 16 -4.52 31.89 28.56
CA LEU A 16 -4.05 30.84 29.45
C LEU A 16 -2.71 31.26 30.07
N THR A 17 -2.61 31.27 31.40
CA THR A 17 -1.40 31.65 32.12
C THR A 17 -0.94 30.56 33.11
N SER A 18 0.37 30.44 33.26
CA SER A 18 0.95 29.52 34.26
C SER A 18 0.97 30.13 35.69
N ARG A 19 0.68 31.42 35.84
CA ARG A 19 0.81 32.12 37.12
C ARG A 19 -0.48 32.24 37.92
N ALA A 20 -1.60 31.71 37.46
CA ALA A 20 -2.86 31.84 38.16
C ALA A 20 -2.93 30.92 39.40
N ARG A 21 -3.27 31.51 40.57
CA ARG A 21 -3.33 30.82 41.86
C ARG A 21 -4.37 29.71 41.94
N LYS A 22 -5.45 29.75 41.17
CA LYS A 22 -6.60 28.81 41.19
C LYS A 22 -6.92 28.17 39.85
N SER A 23 -6.37 28.66 38.78
CA SER A 23 -6.50 28.15 37.43
C SER A 23 -5.24 28.49 36.64
N GLY A 24 -4.80 27.62 35.77
CA GLY A 24 -3.63 27.90 34.96
C GLY A 24 -3.11 26.67 34.22
N VAL A 25 -2.17 26.94 33.34
CA VAL A 25 -1.44 25.92 32.59
C VAL A 25 -0.51 25.18 33.55
N THR A 26 -0.68 23.87 33.68
CA THR A 26 0.15 23.01 34.53
C THR A 26 1.20 22.25 33.74
N LYS A 27 0.92 21.98 32.45
CA LYS A 27 1.85 21.36 31.50
C LYS A 27 1.61 22.02 30.13
N ALA A 28 2.66 22.34 29.42
CA ALA A 28 2.59 22.73 28.01
C ALA A 28 3.85 22.21 27.30
N GLU A 29 3.67 21.38 26.29
CA GLU A 29 4.75 20.68 25.63
C GLU A 29 4.54 20.71 24.12
N GLN A 30 5.54 21.16 23.40
CA GLN A 30 5.62 21.04 21.94
C GLN A 30 6.36 19.73 21.60
N SER A 31 5.81 18.95 20.67
CA SER A 31 6.40 17.71 20.19
C SER A 31 6.48 17.75 18.68
N ILE A 32 7.66 17.59 18.12
CA ILE A 32 7.90 17.59 16.67
C ILE A 32 8.69 16.33 16.30
N THR A 33 8.22 15.63 15.28
CA THR A 33 8.87 14.44 14.71
C THR A 33 9.07 14.65 13.21
N LEU A 34 10.22 14.30 12.71
CA LEU A 34 10.55 14.40 11.30
C LEU A 34 9.60 13.53 10.47
N LEU A 35 8.97 14.11 9.45
CA LEU A 35 7.92 13.50 8.62
C LEU A 35 6.70 12.97 9.40
N GLY A 36 6.54 13.38 10.65
CA GLY A 36 5.53 12.87 11.55
C GLY A 36 4.77 13.96 12.28
N ALA A 37 4.56 13.77 13.59
CA ALA A 37 3.79 14.68 14.43
C ALA A 37 4.43 16.07 14.57
N ASP A 38 3.58 17.09 14.59
CA ASP A 38 3.92 18.45 15.03
C ASP A 38 2.74 18.95 15.88
N THR A 39 2.84 18.84 17.20
CA THR A 39 1.73 19.07 18.11
C THR A 39 2.16 19.88 19.33
N VAL A 40 1.19 20.54 19.95
CA VAL A 40 1.33 21.22 21.23
C VAL A 40 0.26 20.69 22.20
N ALA A 41 0.71 19.98 23.22
CA ALA A 41 -0.16 19.44 24.28
C ALA A 41 -0.16 20.40 25.48
N ILE A 42 -1.35 20.83 25.91
CA ILE A 42 -1.53 21.75 27.03
C ILE A 42 -2.48 21.13 28.05
N THR A 43 -2.09 21.12 29.31
CA THR A 43 -2.96 20.77 30.43
C THR A 43 -3.29 22.03 31.22
N VAL A 44 -4.58 22.34 31.33
CA VAL A 44 -5.08 23.52 32.04
C VAL A 44 -5.97 23.09 33.20
N LYS A 45 -5.72 23.65 34.40
CA LYS A 45 -6.64 23.52 35.55
C LYS A 45 -7.41 24.81 35.73
N SER A 46 -8.72 24.71 36.01
CA SER A 46 -9.57 25.87 36.25
C SER A 46 -10.58 25.61 37.35
N ALA A 47 -10.88 26.66 38.12
CA ALA A 47 -11.98 26.66 39.09
C ALA A 47 -13.34 26.91 38.49
N THR A 48 -13.39 27.41 37.26
CA THR A 48 -14.60 27.68 36.47
C THR A 48 -14.53 26.94 35.16
N PRO A 49 -15.68 26.57 34.56
CA PRO A 49 -15.66 25.99 33.21
C PRO A 49 -14.98 26.92 32.21
N LEU A 50 -14.13 26.34 31.36
CA LEU A 50 -13.55 27.03 30.20
C LEU A 50 -14.19 26.45 28.95
N THR A 51 -14.39 27.30 27.94
CA THR A 51 -14.94 26.91 26.65
C THR A 51 -13.84 26.88 25.62
N PHE A 52 -13.74 25.81 24.89
CA PHE A 52 -12.85 25.62 23.75
C PHE A 52 -13.66 25.15 22.56
N HIS A 53 -13.29 25.59 21.35
CA HIS A 53 -13.98 25.28 20.12
C HIS A 53 -13.04 24.56 19.14
N LEU A 54 -13.61 23.74 18.28
CA LEU A 54 -12.85 23.25 17.13
C LEU A 54 -12.44 24.44 16.27
N GLY A 55 -11.18 24.46 15.83
CA GLY A 55 -10.60 25.59 15.10
C GLY A 55 -9.96 26.65 15.99
N ASP A 56 -9.96 26.51 17.33
CA ASP A 56 -9.17 27.37 18.21
C ASP A 56 -7.69 27.29 17.84
N GLN A 57 -7.00 28.44 17.83
CA GLN A 57 -5.61 28.52 17.40
C GLN A 57 -4.71 29.11 18.48
N ILE A 58 -3.47 28.63 18.51
CA ILE A 58 -2.37 29.18 19.30
C ILE A 58 -1.15 29.42 18.42
N ASP A 59 -0.35 30.43 18.75
CA ASP A 59 0.94 30.64 18.11
C ASP A 59 2.06 30.23 19.08
N VAL A 60 2.94 29.37 18.58
CA VAL A 60 4.10 28.88 19.34
C VAL A 60 5.33 28.99 18.44
N TYR A 61 6.28 29.83 18.82
CA TYR A 61 7.56 30.09 18.14
C TYR A 61 7.41 30.30 16.61
N GLY A 62 6.43 31.11 16.22
CA GLY A 62 6.21 31.51 14.82
C GLY A 62 5.41 30.49 13.99
N LYS A 63 4.97 29.41 14.61
CA LYS A 63 4.05 28.44 14.01
C LYS A 63 2.67 28.57 14.62
N THR A 64 1.64 28.43 13.81
CA THR A 64 0.24 28.37 14.25
C THR A 64 -0.19 26.90 14.39
N TYR A 65 -0.82 26.59 15.50
CA TYR A 65 -1.38 25.27 15.82
C TYR A 65 -2.88 25.39 16.02
N THR A 66 -3.64 24.42 15.54
CA THR A 66 -5.11 24.43 15.55
C THR A 66 -5.64 23.28 16.41
N LEU A 67 -6.70 23.54 17.16
CA LEU A 67 -7.42 22.52 17.94
C LEU A 67 -8.43 21.81 17.03
N ASN A 68 -8.08 20.64 16.54
CA ASN A 68 -8.91 19.84 15.62
C ASN A 68 -9.77 18.79 16.34
N GLN A 69 -9.58 18.63 17.65
CA GLN A 69 -10.33 17.69 18.50
C GLN A 69 -10.83 18.41 19.76
N LEU A 70 -12.01 18.07 20.22
CA LEU A 70 -12.50 18.60 21.48
C LEU A 70 -11.59 18.18 22.64
N PRO A 71 -11.32 19.07 23.60
CA PRO A 71 -10.43 18.76 24.70
C PRO A 71 -10.96 17.64 25.61
N GLY A 72 -10.07 16.82 26.11
CA GLY A 72 -10.40 15.93 27.22
C GLY A 72 -10.69 16.73 28.47
N ILE A 73 -11.81 16.45 29.13
CA ILE A 73 -12.23 17.17 30.35
C ILE A 73 -12.33 16.19 31.51
N LYS A 74 -11.63 16.48 32.60
CA LYS A 74 -11.74 15.78 33.88
C LYS A 74 -12.30 16.76 34.93
N LYS A 75 -13.46 16.42 35.50
CA LYS A 75 -14.10 17.21 36.56
C LYS A 75 -14.06 16.41 37.87
N THR A 76 -13.41 17.00 38.89
CA THR A 76 -13.28 16.39 40.23
C THR A 76 -13.89 17.31 41.30
N GLY A 77 -15.19 17.60 41.17
CA GLY A 77 -15.91 18.48 42.06
C GLY A 77 -16.44 19.74 41.40
N ASN A 78 -17.11 20.62 42.15
CA ASN A 78 -17.82 21.77 41.60
C ASN A 78 -16.89 22.89 41.06
N ARG A 79 -15.62 22.92 41.53
CA ARG A 79 -14.66 23.97 41.20
C ARG A 79 -13.27 23.41 40.83
N ASN A 80 -13.24 22.23 40.22
CA ASN A 80 -11.99 21.64 39.79
C ASN A 80 -12.14 20.96 38.44
N PHE A 81 -11.78 21.67 37.41
CA PHE A 81 -11.81 21.24 36.00
C PHE A 81 -10.36 21.12 35.53
N GLU A 82 -10.04 20.01 34.87
CA GLU A 82 -8.78 19.81 34.19
C GLU A 82 -9.06 19.53 32.70
N TYR A 83 -8.46 20.32 31.84
CA TYR A 83 -8.59 20.22 30.38
C TYR A 83 -7.27 19.74 29.81
N THR A 84 -7.33 18.76 28.92
CA THR A 84 -6.21 18.33 28.09
C THR A 84 -6.49 18.72 26.66
N LEU A 85 -5.66 19.63 26.14
CA LEU A 85 -5.78 20.22 24.81
C LEU A 85 -4.63 19.69 23.96
N THR A 86 -4.90 19.26 22.74
CA THR A 86 -3.88 18.92 21.75
C THR A 86 -4.10 19.79 20.53
N PHE A 87 -3.22 20.75 20.33
CA PHE A 87 -3.19 21.59 19.15
C PHE A 87 -2.26 20.97 18.11
N GLU A 88 -2.69 20.93 16.87
CA GLU A 88 -2.01 20.29 15.77
C GLU A 88 -1.42 21.30 14.81
N GLY A 89 -0.23 21.01 14.29
CA GLY A 89 0.47 21.85 13.31
C GLY A 89 -0.23 21.81 11.94
N VAL A 90 0.18 22.72 11.07
CA VAL A 90 -0.45 22.94 9.76
C VAL A 90 -0.43 21.70 8.84
N GLN A 91 0.51 20.78 9.03
CA GLN A 91 0.56 19.55 8.26
C GLN A 91 -0.67 18.65 8.43
N TYR A 92 -1.41 18.81 9.54
CA TYR A 92 -2.64 18.06 9.75
C TYR A 92 -3.80 18.53 8.85
N GLU A 93 -3.72 19.71 8.23
CA GLU A 93 -4.65 20.12 7.18
C GLU A 93 -4.60 19.20 5.96
N LEU A 94 -3.48 18.49 5.74
CA LEU A 94 -3.36 17.52 4.66
C LEU A 94 -4.21 16.25 4.91
N ILE A 95 -4.56 15.96 6.15
CA ILE A 95 -5.45 14.83 6.50
C ILE A 95 -6.88 15.12 6.05
N ASP A 96 -7.31 16.37 6.06
CA ASP A 96 -8.67 16.78 5.70
C ASP A 96 -8.93 16.65 4.18
N ALA A 97 -7.88 16.55 3.39
CA ALA A 97 -7.97 16.40 1.94
C ALA A 97 -7.73 14.95 1.52
N GLN A 98 -8.77 14.32 0.97
CA GLN A 98 -8.63 13.03 0.29
C GLN A 98 -7.80 13.22 -0.98
N PHE A 99 -6.84 12.33 -1.21
CA PHE A 99 -6.05 12.35 -2.44
C PHE A 99 -6.88 11.75 -3.58
N LEU A 100 -7.28 12.58 -4.51
CA LEU A 100 -8.00 12.22 -5.74
C LEU A 100 -7.06 12.35 -6.93
N LEU A 101 -7.09 11.41 -7.82
CA LEU A 101 -6.41 11.48 -9.11
C LEU A 101 -7.09 12.52 -10.04
N PRO A 102 -6.48 12.88 -11.17
CA PRO A 102 -7.03 13.90 -12.07
C PRO A 102 -8.43 13.58 -12.64
N ASP A 103 -8.85 12.33 -12.60
CA ASP A 103 -10.18 11.84 -12.98
C ASP A 103 -11.17 11.76 -11.82
N ASP A 104 -10.85 12.39 -10.68
CA ASP A 104 -11.62 12.37 -9.43
C ASP A 104 -11.79 10.97 -8.79
N THR A 105 -10.98 9.98 -9.18
CA THR A 105 -10.99 8.66 -8.55
C THR A 105 -10.13 8.61 -7.29
N VAL A 106 -10.54 7.77 -6.33
CA VAL A 106 -9.79 7.47 -5.10
C VAL A 106 -8.98 6.19 -5.17
N LEU A 107 -9.15 5.43 -6.27
CA LEU A 107 -8.68 4.06 -6.42
C LEU A 107 -8.01 3.94 -7.78
N ASP A 108 -6.75 4.22 -7.91
CA ASP A 108 -6.02 3.83 -9.10
C ASP A 108 -4.50 4.03 -8.96
N SER A 109 -3.77 3.63 -9.99
CA SER A 109 -2.36 3.88 -10.15
C SER A 109 -2.15 5.09 -11.06
N PHE A 110 -1.25 5.96 -10.67
CA PHE A 110 -0.79 7.08 -11.48
C PHE A 110 0.70 6.94 -11.75
N THR A 111 1.11 7.25 -12.98
CA THR A 111 2.52 7.25 -13.38
C THR A 111 2.93 8.69 -13.66
N GLY A 112 3.92 9.16 -12.92
CA GLY A 112 4.44 10.51 -13.06
C GLY A 112 5.78 10.66 -12.36
N ASP A 113 6.39 11.83 -12.48
CA ASP A 113 7.52 12.21 -11.66
C ASP A 113 7.03 12.89 -10.35
N LEU A 114 7.97 13.32 -9.52
CA LEU A 114 7.60 13.96 -8.24
C LEU A 114 6.78 15.25 -8.44
N GLU A 115 7.07 16.03 -9.49
CA GLU A 115 6.34 17.28 -9.79
C GLU A 115 4.87 16.99 -10.14
N ASP A 116 4.61 15.94 -10.93
CA ASP A 116 3.26 15.51 -11.29
C ASP A 116 2.45 15.15 -10.04
N PHE A 117 3.01 14.32 -9.16
CA PHE A 117 2.34 13.93 -7.91
C PHE A 117 2.09 15.11 -6.97
N LEU A 118 3.06 16.02 -6.85
CA LEU A 118 2.92 17.23 -6.02
C LEU A 118 1.88 18.18 -6.61
N GLY A 119 1.78 18.27 -7.93
CA GLY A 119 0.75 19.04 -8.62
C GLY A 119 -0.66 18.55 -8.28
N ILE A 120 -0.87 17.22 -8.33
CA ILE A 120 -2.14 16.58 -7.93
C ILE A 120 -2.42 16.85 -6.45
N LEU A 121 -1.42 16.70 -5.59
CA LEU A 121 -1.56 16.91 -4.15
C LEU A 121 -1.96 18.36 -3.83
N ILE A 122 -1.31 19.35 -4.42
CA ILE A 122 -1.66 20.77 -4.24
C ILE A 122 -3.04 21.08 -4.82
N GLY A 123 -3.42 20.45 -5.95
CA GLY A 123 -4.76 20.55 -6.51
C GLY A 123 -5.83 20.09 -5.51
N ASN A 124 -5.62 18.95 -4.87
CA ASN A 124 -6.52 18.42 -3.83
C ASN A 124 -6.58 19.33 -2.58
N LEU A 125 -5.44 19.85 -2.14
CA LEU A 125 -5.40 20.81 -1.04
C LEU A 125 -6.11 22.12 -1.39
N THR A 126 -5.99 22.60 -2.63
CA THR A 126 -6.69 23.81 -3.11
C THR A 126 -8.19 23.60 -3.15
N ARG A 127 -8.67 22.40 -3.43
CA ARG A 127 -10.10 22.03 -3.38
C ARG A 127 -10.67 22.20 -1.97
N VAL A 128 -9.92 21.81 -0.93
CA VAL A 128 -10.37 21.88 0.48
C VAL A 128 -10.03 23.26 1.10
N TYR A 129 -8.87 23.81 0.78
CA TYR A 129 -8.33 25.06 1.31
C TYR A 129 -8.00 26.06 0.17
N PRO A 130 -8.99 26.69 -0.48
CA PRO A 130 -8.78 27.57 -1.63
C PRO A 130 -7.78 28.70 -1.35
N GLY A 131 -6.72 28.77 -2.17
CA GLY A 131 -5.70 29.82 -2.10
C GLY A 131 -4.81 29.78 -0.86
N LYS A 132 -4.83 28.70 -0.07
CA LYS A 132 -4.02 28.57 1.15
C LYS A 132 -2.73 27.80 0.96
N TRP A 133 -2.64 26.93 -0.03
CA TRP A 133 -1.50 26.07 -0.28
C TRP A 133 -0.83 26.37 -1.62
N VAL A 134 0.49 26.39 -1.61
CA VAL A 134 1.32 26.55 -2.81
C VAL A 134 2.48 25.57 -2.77
N LEU A 135 2.93 25.15 -3.94
CA LEU A 135 4.15 24.38 -4.08
C LEU A 135 5.34 25.33 -3.99
N GLY A 136 6.31 24.98 -3.13
CA GLY A 136 7.55 25.71 -2.93
C GLY A 136 8.71 25.08 -3.71
N VAL A 137 9.84 24.86 -3.05
CA VAL A 137 11.04 24.25 -3.64
C VAL A 137 10.89 22.74 -3.65
N PHE A 138 11.22 22.09 -4.78
CA PHE A 138 11.23 20.63 -4.93
C PHE A 138 12.31 20.20 -5.93
N PRO A 139 12.78 18.95 -5.88
CA PRO A 139 13.71 18.39 -6.86
C PRO A 139 13.06 18.29 -8.23
N ALA A 140 13.67 18.90 -9.23
CA ALA A 140 13.23 18.80 -10.62
C ALA A 140 13.80 17.53 -11.32
N ASN A 141 13.15 17.11 -12.39
CA ASN A 141 13.60 15.98 -13.24
C ASN A 141 13.81 14.69 -12.45
N THR A 142 12.92 14.37 -11.56
CA THR A 142 12.94 13.12 -10.82
C THR A 142 12.50 11.95 -11.70
N GLU A 143 12.76 10.75 -11.24
CA GLU A 143 12.39 9.53 -11.95
C GLU A 143 10.86 9.35 -11.99
N PHE A 144 10.35 8.91 -13.15
CA PHE A 144 8.95 8.51 -13.28
C PHE A 144 8.69 7.23 -12.48
N LYS A 145 7.65 7.23 -11.67
CA LYS A 145 7.21 6.07 -10.89
C LYS A 145 5.73 5.83 -11.09
N THR A 146 5.34 4.56 -11.11
CA THR A 146 3.93 4.16 -11.06
C THR A 146 3.58 3.87 -9.62
N LEU A 147 2.79 4.72 -8.99
CA LEU A 147 2.37 4.57 -7.61
C LEU A 147 0.85 4.38 -7.55
N THR A 148 0.41 3.48 -6.68
CA THR A 148 -1.01 3.19 -6.48
C THR A 148 -1.43 3.73 -5.12
N TYR A 149 -2.47 4.55 -5.12
CA TYR A 149 -3.04 5.11 -3.90
C TYR A 149 -4.51 4.73 -3.81
N THR A 150 -4.86 4.07 -2.72
CA THR A 150 -6.21 3.62 -2.45
C THR A 150 -6.69 4.26 -1.15
N GLU A 151 -7.74 5.07 -1.24
CA GLU A 151 -8.40 5.71 -0.08
C GLU A 151 -7.45 6.47 0.88
N LYS A 152 -6.34 7.02 0.35
CA LYS A 152 -5.34 7.77 1.14
C LYS A 152 -5.65 9.26 1.19
N ASN A 153 -5.36 9.89 2.34
CA ASN A 153 -5.35 11.34 2.45
C ASN A 153 -4.03 11.94 1.93
N CYS A 154 -4.01 13.27 1.73
CA CYS A 154 -2.83 13.95 1.19
C CYS A 154 -1.59 13.85 2.09
N LEU A 155 -1.73 13.71 3.42
CA LEU A 155 -0.57 13.54 4.31
C LEU A 155 0.10 12.18 4.12
N GLU A 156 -0.69 11.12 4.05
CA GLU A 156 -0.19 9.77 3.81
C GLU A 156 0.52 9.65 2.46
N VAL A 157 -0.06 10.26 1.42
CA VAL A 157 0.56 10.30 0.09
C VAL A 157 1.85 11.11 0.13
N LEU A 158 1.88 12.26 0.79
CA LEU A 158 3.10 13.08 0.91
C LEU A 158 4.23 12.33 1.63
N GLN A 159 3.91 11.61 2.71
CA GLN A 159 4.88 10.79 3.45
C GLN A 159 5.43 9.64 2.58
N ASP A 160 4.56 8.99 1.81
CA ASP A 160 4.96 7.95 0.87
C ASP A 160 5.84 8.52 -0.26
N LEU A 161 5.46 9.64 -0.86
CA LEU A 161 6.27 10.31 -1.88
C LEU A 161 7.68 10.67 -1.35
N CYS A 162 7.77 11.15 -0.11
CA CYS A 162 9.07 11.43 0.53
C CYS A 162 9.93 10.18 0.65
N GLU A 163 9.32 9.03 0.95
CA GLU A 163 10.03 7.76 0.99
C GLU A 163 10.45 7.29 -0.41
N GLN A 164 9.49 7.26 -1.35
CA GLN A 164 9.72 6.79 -2.71
C GLN A 164 10.83 7.57 -3.43
N TYR A 165 10.92 8.87 -3.19
CA TYR A 165 11.92 9.75 -3.79
C TYR A 165 13.10 10.05 -2.85
N SER A 166 13.19 9.37 -1.68
CA SER A 166 14.26 9.55 -0.69
C SER A 166 14.49 11.01 -0.33
N THR A 167 13.42 11.74 -0.06
CA THR A 167 13.41 13.16 0.26
C THR A 167 12.58 13.43 1.52
N GLU A 168 12.38 14.69 1.85
CA GLU A 168 11.61 15.14 3.02
C GLU A 168 10.76 16.33 2.66
N PHE A 169 9.78 16.64 3.51
CA PHE A 169 9.00 17.85 3.35
C PHE A 169 9.19 18.84 4.52
N GLU A 170 9.08 20.09 4.20
CA GLU A 170 9.03 21.21 5.13
C GLU A 170 7.88 22.13 4.73
N ILE A 171 7.03 22.53 5.69
CA ILE A 171 5.95 23.49 5.45
C ILE A 171 6.32 24.82 6.08
N THR A 172 6.43 25.84 5.26
CA THR A 172 6.63 27.23 5.71
C THR A 172 5.32 28.00 5.61
N GLN A 173 5.11 28.93 6.55
CA GLN A 173 3.90 29.73 6.62
C GLN A 173 4.26 31.22 6.51
N ALA A 174 3.61 31.93 5.60
CA ALA A 174 3.75 33.35 5.46
C ALA A 174 2.42 33.99 5.01
N ASN A 175 1.96 35.03 5.68
CA ASN A 175 0.75 35.77 5.32
C ASN A 175 -0.50 34.89 5.13
N GLY A 176 -0.62 33.83 5.92
CA GLY A 176 -1.74 32.86 5.84
C GLY A 176 -1.65 31.85 4.69
N VAL A 177 -0.57 31.87 3.91
CA VAL A 177 -0.28 30.88 2.86
C VAL A 177 0.74 29.86 3.37
N ARG A 178 0.53 28.60 3.04
CA ARG A 178 1.42 27.46 3.32
C ARG A 178 2.19 27.12 2.06
N SER A 179 3.51 27.10 2.16
CA SER A 179 4.39 26.65 1.07
C SER A 179 4.95 25.27 1.41
N LEU A 180 4.62 24.28 0.59
CA LEU A 180 5.13 22.92 0.70
C LEU A 180 6.47 22.85 -0.02
N ASN A 181 7.55 22.64 0.72
CA ASN A 181 8.89 22.46 0.19
C ASN A 181 9.30 20.99 0.33
N ILE A 182 9.86 20.43 -0.71
CA ILE A 182 10.38 19.06 -0.74
C ILE A 182 11.90 19.13 -0.86
N LYS A 183 12.57 18.89 0.23
CA LYS A 183 14.04 18.93 0.30
C LYS A 183 14.51 18.21 1.56
N MET A 184 15.73 17.67 1.53
CA MET A 184 16.37 17.20 2.75
C MET A 184 16.56 18.38 3.71
N ALA A 185 15.98 18.27 4.91
CA ALA A 185 16.09 19.27 5.94
C ALA A 185 17.38 19.09 6.75
N GLY A 186 17.83 20.17 7.40
CA GLY A 186 18.81 20.15 8.45
C GLY A 186 20.15 20.77 8.11
N VAL A 187 20.73 21.34 9.14
CA VAL A 187 22.06 21.92 9.15
C VAL A 187 22.89 21.26 10.25
N ASN A 188 24.22 21.33 10.13
CA ASN A 188 25.09 20.87 11.20
C ASN A 188 25.09 21.90 12.34
N PHE A 189 24.75 21.43 13.53
CA PHE A 189 24.85 22.27 14.73
C PHE A 189 26.32 22.57 15.03
N PRO A 190 26.69 23.82 15.32
CA PRO A 190 28.08 24.23 15.40
C PRO A 190 28.78 23.81 16.70
N TYR A 191 28.10 23.10 17.58
CA TYR A 191 28.62 22.72 18.89
C TYR A 191 28.56 21.21 19.12
N THR A 192 29.63 20.62 19.68
CA THR A 192 29.69 19.19 20.04
C THR A 192 29.23 19.00 21.47
N PHE A 193 28.16 18.26 21.67
CA PHE A 193 27.64 17.94 23.00
C PHE A 193 28.47 16.84 23.65
N ARG A 194 28.87 17.08 24.91
CA ARG A 194 29.66 16.16 25.75
C ARG A 194 29.19 16.23 27.19
N TYR A 195 29.53 15.18 27.96
CA TYR A 195 29.38 15.27 29.42
C TYR A 195 30.37 16.27 30.03
N GLY A 196 30.00 16.81 31.17
CA GLY A 196 30.81 17.71 31.94
C GLY A 196 30.30 19.14 32.00
N ARG A 197 30.93 19.96 32.86
CA ARG A 197 30.44 21.28 33.29
C ARG A 197 30.17 22.28 32.16
N THR A 198 30.79 22.12 30.99
CA THR A 198 30.61 22.98 29.82
C THR A 198 30.23 22.18 28.58
N GLY A 199 29.89 20.93 28.76
CA GLY A 199 29.64 20.01 27.64
C GLY A 199 28.19 19.98 27.16
N GLY A 200 27.27 20.56 27.93
CA GLY A 200 25.86 20.70 27.56
C GLY A 200 25.03 19.42 27.65
N LEU A 201 25.64 18.25 27.87
CA LEU A 201 24.92 16.97 27.93
C LEU A 201 24.63 16.62 29.38
N TYR A 202 23.35 16.43 29.71
CA TYR A 202 22.87 16.01 31.03
C TYR A 202 22.64 14.49 31.07
N GLU A 203 21.99 13.93 30.03
CA GLU A 203 21.71 12.51 29.92
C GLU A 203 21.85 12.08 28.45
N LEU A 204 22.45 10.92 28.24
CA LEU A 204 22.52 10.26 26.94
C LEU A 204 22.06 8.81 27.10
N THR A 205 21.01 8.44 26.42
CA THR A 205 20.53 7.07 26.36
C THR A 205 20.74 6.50 24.96
N ARG A 206 21.14 5.24 24.86
CA ARG A 206 21.20 4.51 23.58
C ARG A 206 20.18 3.39 23.60
N GLN A 207 19.30 3.38 22.62
CA GLN A 207 18.30 2.33 22.41
C GLN A 207 18.51 1.72 21.03
N ASN A 208 18.43 0.41 20.95
CA ASN A 208 18.34 -0.26 19.66
C ASN A 208 16.93 -0.08 19.13
N ILE A 209 16.79 0.46 17.92
CA ILE A 209 15.48 0.68 17.29
C ILE A 209 14.84 -0.66 16.98
N ASN A 210 15.66 -1.68 16.66
CA ASN A 210 15.19 -3.03 16.42
C ASN A 210 16.35 -4.02 16.46
N SER A 211 16.40 -4.89 17.46
CA SER A 211 17.44 -5.92 17.58
C SER A 211 17.34 -7.02 16.51
N LYS A 212 16.26 -7.05 15.72
CA LYS A 212 16.02 -8.05 14.68
C LYS A 212 16.51 -7.64 13.28
N ASN A 213 17.05 -6.44 13.09
CA ASN A 213 17.13 -5.83 11.78
C ASN A 213 18.53 -5.60 11.23
N VAL A 214 19.58 -6.18 11.80
CA VAL A 214 20.82 -6.28 11.04
C VAL A 214 20.61 -7.37 9.98
N VAL A 215 20.69 -6.98 8.72
CA VAL A 215 20.58 -7.90 7.58
C VAL A 215 21.94 -7.91 6.90
N THR A 216 22.58 -9.08 6.86
CA THR A 216 23.90 -9.24 6.27
C THR A 216 23.88 -9.89 4.89
N ARG A 217 22.73 -10.55 4.55
CA ARG A 217 22.39 -10.99 3.20
C ARG A 217 20.97 -10.57 2.86
N LEU A 218 20.82 -9.79 1.82
CA LEU A 218 19.53 -9.29 1.36
C LEU A 218 19.17 -9.93 0.02
N TYR A 219 18.09 -10.72 -0.01
CA TYR A 219 17.49 -11.18 -1.25
C TYR A 219 16.73 -10.01 -1.88
N VAL A 220 17.02 -9.75 -3.16
CA VAL A 220 16.52 -8.58 -3.87
C VAL A 220 15.79 -9.02 -5.13
N TYR A 221 14.55 -8.61 -5.25
CA TYR A 221 13.69 -8.86 -6.42
C TYR A 221 13.00 -7.58 -6.85
N GLY A 222 12.76 -7.46 -8.15
CA GLY A 222 11.95 -6.38 -8.71
C GLY A 222 10.52 -6.82 -9.03
N GLY A 223 9.82 -6.01 -9.81
CA GLY A 223 8.47 -6.29 -10.29
C GLY A 223 8.41 -7.48 -11.25
N SER A 224 7.21 -7.92 -11.58
CA SER A 224 6.93 -9.08 -12.44
C SER A 224 6.51 -8.72 -13.86
N SER A 225 6.19 -7.46 -14.13
CA SER A 225 5.69 -7.01 -15.45
C SER A 225 6.79 -7.03 -16.52
N ASN A 226 6.40 -7.28 -17.77
CA ASN A 226 7.22 -7.18 -18.97
C ASN A 226 8.46 -8.12 -19.03
N LEU A 227 8.48 -9.18 -18.22
CA LEU A 227 9.58 -10.14 -18.18
C LEU A 227 9.45 -11.28 -19.20
N GLY A 228 8.21 -11.64 -19.55
CA GLY A 228 7.91 -12.81 -20.39
C GLY A 228 8.12 -14.14 -19.67
N ASP A 229 7.60 -15.20 -20.27
CA ASP A 229 7.60 -16.58 -19.75
C ASP A 229 8.99 -17.25 -19.77
N LYS A 230 9.91 -16.75 -20.61
CA LYS A 230 11.29 -17.27 -20.73
C LYS A 230 12.26 -16.64 -19.73
N TYR A 231 11.84 -15.63 -18.97
CA TYR A 231 12.69 -15.07 -17.95
C TYR A 231 12.94 -16.07 -16.82
N ARG A 232 14.11 -16.04 -16.21
CA ARG A 232 14.59 -17.06 -15.23
C ARG A 232 13.78 -17.16 -13.94
N TYR A 233 12.87 -16.21 -13.69
CA TYR A 233 11.97 -16.20 -12.54
C TYR A 233 10.73 -15.34 -12.86
N THR A 234 9.71 -15.44 -12.02
CA THR A 234 8.46 -14.64 -12.14
C THR A 234 8.64 -13.18 -11.76
N ARG A 235 9.74 -12.84 -11.11
CA ARG A 235 10.13 -11.48 -10.74
C ARG A 235 11.51 -11.16 -11.29
N LEU A 236 11.78 -9.87 -11.48
CA LEU A 236 13.09 -9.39 -11.88
C LEU A 236 14.12 -9.78 -10.82
N CYS A 237 15.22 -10.36 -11.24
CA CYS A 237 16.36 -10.76 -10.41
C CYS A 237 17.56 -9.87 -10.66
N LEU A 238 18.53 -9.91 -9.76
CA LEU A 238 19.82 -9.26 -9.95
C LEU A 238 20.53 -9.76 -11.23
N PRO A 239 21.38 -8.94 -11.86
CA PRO A 239 22.06 -9.28 -13.11
C PRO A 239 22.75 -10.63 -13.06
N GLY A 240 22.42 -11.53 -13.98
CA GLY A 240 23.02 -12.85 -14.11
C GLY A 240 22.74 -13.82 -12.95
N LYS A 241 21.93 -13.47 -11.97
CA LYS A 241 21.62 -14.31 -10.80
C LYS A 241 20.36 -15.16 -11.04
N ALA A 242 20.42 -16.43 -10.59
CA ALA A 242 19.25 -17.28 -10.53
C ALA A 242 18.31 -16.85 -9.38
N LYS A 243 17.07 -17.30 -9.40
CA LYS A 243 16.04 -16.95 -8.39
C LYS A 243 16.48 -17.17 -6.94
N ASN A 244 17.24 -18.22 -6.68
CA ASN A 244 17.73 -18.57 -5.34
C ASN A 244 19.08 -17.92 -4.99
N ALA A 245 19.68 -17.19 -5.91
CA ALA A 245 20.96 -16.50 -5.76
C ALA A 245 20.83 -14.98 -5.99
N SER A 246 19.62 -14.46 -6.12
CA SER A 246 19.35 -13.02 -6.28
C SER A 246 19.47 -12.30 -4.92
N TYR A 247 20.69 -12.26 -4.38
CA TYR A 247 20.99 -11.60 -3.11
C TYR A 247 22.30 -10.80 -3.18
N ILE A 248 22.42 -9.86 -2.27
CA ILE A 248 23.60 -9.05 -2.02
C ILE A 248 24.06 -9.31 -0.58
N GLU A 249 25.38 -9.37 -0.37
CA GLU A 249 25.99 -9.61 0.94
C GLU A 249 26.92 -8.47 1.32
N ASP A 250 26.93 -8.18 2.62
CA ASP A 250 27.95 -7.36 3.26
C ASP A 250 28.91 -8.28 4.04
N ALA A 251 30.05 -8.57 3.47
CA ALA A 251 31.04 -9.49 4.06
C ALA A 251 31.57 -9.01 5.43
N ALA A 252 31.73 -7.70 5.61
CA ALA A 252 32.17 -7.13 6.89
C ALA A 252 31.08 -7.30 7.97
N ALA A 253 29.85 -7.08 7.62
CA ALA A 253 28.72 -7.28 8.51
C ALA A 253 28.50 -8.78 8.83
N ILE A 254 28.70 -9.69 7.87
CA ILE A 254 28.68 -11.14 8.11
C ILE A 254 29.78 -11.54 9.12
N ALA A 255 30.97 -11.02 8.97
CA ALA A 255 32.06 -11.30 9.89
C ALA A 255 31.77 -10.78 11.31
N ALA A 256 31.12 -9.64 11.43
CA ALA A 256 30.80 -9.01 12.72
C ALA A 256 29.56 -9.58 13.41
N TYR A 257 28.49 -9.90 12.64
CA TYR A 257 27.16 -10.21 13.19
C TYR A 257 26.63 -11.60 12.79
N GLY A 258 27.38 -12.34 12.00
CA GLY A 258 26.94 -13.61 11.42
C GLY A 258 26.02 -13.42 10.22
N LEU A 259 25.65 -14.53 9.59
CA LEU A 259 24.73 -14.53 8.45
C LEU A 259 23.29 -14.29 8.93
N LYS A 260 22.69 -13.20 8.47
CA LYS A 260 21.29 -12.81 8.77
C LYS A 260 20.62 -12.40 7.47
N GLU A 261 19.57 -13.13 7.11
CA GLU A 261 18.92 -13.01 5.82
C GLU A 261 17.58 -12.26 5.92
N ASN A 262 17.29 -11.47 4.91
CA ASN A 262 15.98 -10.88 4.70
C ASN A 262 15.71 -10.75 3.19
N THR A 263 14.48 -10.40 2.83
CA THR A 263 14.07 -10.18 1.44
C THR A 263 13.50 -8.78 1.31
N LYS A 264 13.89 -8.08 0.24
CA LYS A 264 13.27 -6.81 -0.17
C LYS A 264 12.84 -6.89 -1.62
N ILE A 265 11.63 -6.46 -1.88
CA ILE A 265 11.03 -6.42 -3.21
C ILE A 265 10.86 -4.95 -3.60
N PHE A 266 11.31 -4.61 -4.81
CA PHE A 266 11.19 -3.31 -5.44
C PHE A 266 10.22 -3.46 -6.63
N ASP A 267 8.92 -3.46 -6.35
CA ASP A 267 7.89 -3.71 -7.37
C ASP A 267 7.86 -2.65 -8.47
N ASP A 268 8.31 -1.45 -8.17
CA ASP A 268 8.49 -0.34 -9.09
C ASP A 268 9.63 -0.56 -10.09
N ILE A 269 10.61 -1.42 -9.78
CA ILE A 269 11.74 -1.72 -10.66
C ILE A 269 11.40 -2.93 -11.53
N LYS A 270 11.05 -2.68 -12.77
CA LYS A 270 10.66 -3.67 -13.78
C LYS A 270 11.15 -3.21 -15.15
N PRO A 271 11.26 -4.10 -16.14
CA PRO A 271 11.55 -3.66 -17.49
C PRO A 271 10.47 -2.73 -18.02
N GLU A 272 10.85 -1.55 -18.45
CA GLU A 272 9.93 -0.54 -18.97
C GLU A 272 10.51 0.08 -20.25
N ARG A 273 9.64 0.37 -21.20
CA ARG A 273 9.94 1.17 -22.37
C ARG A 273 8.96 2.32 -22.45
N TYR A 274 9.46 3.51 -22.26
CA TYR A 274 8.69 4.73 -22.50
C TYR A 274 8.71 5.08 -23.98
N GLY A 275 7.53 5.26 -24.57
CA GLY A 275 7.32 5.71 -25.92
C GLY A 275 6.71 7.12 -25.93
N GLU A 276 6.70 7.73 -27.11
CA GLU A 276 6.11 9.04 -27.34
C GLU A 276 5.26 9.02 -28.61
N VAL A 277 4.11 9.64 -28.54
CA VAL A 277 3.28 9.87 -29.73
C VAL A 277 3.97 10.90 -30.62
N THR A 278 4.59 10.45 -31.70
CA THR A 278 5.32 11.34 -32.63
C THR A 278 4.44 11.89 -33.74
N ALA A 279 3.33 11.22 -34.07
CA ALA A 279 2.34 11.68 -35.04
C ALA A 279 0.99 10.98 -34.84
N ALA A 280 -0.06 11.58 -35.33
CA ALA A 280 -1.37 10.93 -35.43
C ALA A 280 -1.31 9.69 -36.34
N GLY A 281 -2.09 8.68 -36.01
CA GLY A 281 -2.23 7.45 -36.78
C GLY A 281 -3.26 7.58 -37.93
N SER A 282 -3.53 6.46 -38.60
CA SER A 282 -4.48 6.35 -39.69
C SER A 282 -5.94 6.45 -39.27
N ALA A 283 -6.22 6.28 -37.95
CA ALA A 283 -7.55 6.35 -37.38
C ALA A 283 -7.50 7.06 -36.01
N TYR A 284 -8.66 7.49 -35.48
CA TYR A 284 -8.76 8.15 -34.18
C TYR A 284 -8.29 7.28 -33.01
N TYR A 285 -8.24 5.95 -33.16
CA TYR A 285 -7.73 4.98 -32.20
C TYR A 285 -6.31 4.51 -32.53
N ALA A 286 -5.57 5.27 -33.33
CA ALA A 286 -4.21 4.95 -33.77
C ALA A 286 -3.28 6.15 -33.59
N PHE A 287 -2.03 5.85 -33.22
CA PHE A 287 -0.95 6.83 -33.17
C PHE A 287 0.35 6.23 -33.69
N LYS A 288 1.32 7.08 -33.98
CA LYS A 288 2.66 6.67 -34.41
C LYS A 288 3.71 7.00 -33.37
N ASP A 289 4.64 6.07 -33.18
CA ASP A 289 5.82 6.25 -32.35
C ASP A 289 7.08 5.95 -33.16
N ALA A 290 7.69 7.00 -33.72
CA ALA A 290 8.94 6.87 -34.48
C ALA A 290 10.13 6.38 -33.63
N THR A 291 10.04 6.47 -32.29
CA THR A 291 11.08 6.01 -31.38
C THR A 291 11.03 4.50 -31.14
N MET A 292 10.01 3.80 -31.65
CA MET A 292 9.87 2.35 -31.50
C MET A 292 11.04 1.61 -32.16
N ASN A 293 11.87 0.95 -31.34
CA ASN A 293 13.15 0.39 -31.74
C ASN A 293 13.14 -1.14 -31.94
N PHE A 294 12.00 -1.80 -31.76
CA PHE A 294 11.80 -3.22 -32.06
C PHE A 294 10.46 -3.46 -32.75
N ASP A 295 10.33 -4.59 -33.44
CA ASP A 295 9.07 -4.99 -34.07
C ASP A 295 8.26 -5.86 -33.10
N LEU A 296 7.11 -5.32 -32.64
CA LEU A 296 6.24 -6.04 -31.70
C LEU A 296 5.74 -7.38 -32.28
N ASN A 297 5.63 -7.47 -33.62
CA ASN A 297 5.19 -8.68 -34.32
C ASN A 297 6.33 -9.64 -34.69
N GLU A 298 7.57 -9.34 -34.26
CA GLU A 298 8.73 -10.18 -34.58
C GLU A 298 8.52 -11.61 -34.09
N LYS A 299 8.89 -12.57 -34.94
CA LYS A 299 8.78 -14.00 -34.65
C LYS A 299 10.14 -14.64 -34.45
N ASP A 300 10.19 -15.66 -33.62
CA ASP A 300 11.35 -16.52 -33.49
C ASP A 300 11.46 -17.52 -34.65
N SER A 301 12.51 -18.33 -34.69
CA SER A 301 12.75 -19.34 -35.71
C SER A 301 11.68 -20.43 -35.76
N ALA A 302 10.90 -20.60 -34.70
CA ALA A 302 9.78 -21.55 -34.60
C ALA A 302 8.44 -20.94 -35.02
N GLY A 303 8.42 -19.62 -35.35
CA GLY A 303 7.22 -18.91 -35.75
C GLY A 303 6.39 -18.33 -34.60
N ASN A 304 6.86 -18.45 -33.36
CA ASN A 304 6.20 -17.85 -32.20
C ASN A 304 6.55 -16.37 -32.07
N THR A 305 5.65 -15.60 -31.50
CA THR A 305 5.92 -14.19 -31.18
C THR A 305 7.02 -14.05 -30.14
N LYS A 306 7.97 -13.14 -30.36
CA LYS A 306 9.07 -12.90 -29.40
C LYS A 306 8.67 -12.03 -28.22
N TRP A 307 7.82 -11.04 -28.51
CA TRP A 307 7.54 -9.93 -27.60
C TRP A 307 6.12 -9.98 -27.03
N LEU A 308 5.19 -10.65 -27.72
CA LEU A 308 3.82 -10.82 -27.23
C LEU A 308 3.74 -12.05 -26.34
N ILE A 309 2.98 -11.94 -25.27
CA ILE A 309 2.72 -13.03 -24.31
C ILE A 309 1.46 -13.78 -24.77
N ASP A 310 1.55 -15.09 -24.91
CA ASP A 310 0.44 -15.92 -25.38
C ASP A 310 -0.79 -15.80 -24.47
N GLY A 311 -1.92 -15.41 -25.07
CA GLY A 311 -3.21 -15.29 -24.40
C GLY A 311 -3.37 -14.04 -23.56
N VAL A 312 -2.45 -13.08 -23.69
CA VAL A 312 -2.54 -11.75 -23.04
C VAL A 312 -2.39 -10.69 -24.13
N ASN A 313 -3.27 -9.70 -24.16
CA ASN A 313 -3.14 -8.57 -25.06
C ASN A 313 -2.02 -7.65 -24.57
N ALA A 314 -1.14 -7.24 -25.48
CA ALA A 314 -0.23 -6.14 -25.19
C ALA A 314 -1.03 -4.88 -24.92
N LYS A 315 -0.59 -4.07 -23.96
CA LYS A 315 -1.28 -2.84 -23.59
C LYS A 315 -0.35 -1.65 -23.65
N VAL A 316 -0.91 -0.48 -23.83
CA VAL A 316 -0.24 0.81 -23.71
C VAL A 316 -0.94 1.64 -22.65
N LYS A 317 -0.18 2.15 -21.68
CA LYS A 317 -0.67 3.06 -20.66
C LYS A 317 -0.07 4.45 -20.87
N PHE A 318 -0.93 5.45 -21.01
CA PHE A 318 -0.50 6.83 -21.17
C PHE A 318 -0.14 7.46 -19.85
N THR A 319 0.97 8.22 -19.84
CA THR A 319 1.48 8.90 -18.65
C THR A 319 1.30 10.41 -18.72
N THR A 320 1.14 10.95 -19.93
CA THR A 320 0.96 12.39 -20.14
C THR A 320 -0.14 12.64 -21.17
N GLY A 321 -0.60 13.88 -21.27
CA GLY A 321 -1.63 14.30 -22.21
C GLY A 321 -3.06 14.04 -21.72
N ASN A 322 -4.01 14.20 -22.62
CA ASN A 322 -5.44 14.09 -22.32
C ASN A 322 -5.89 12.67 -21.91
N LEU A 323 -5.10 11.66 -22.24
CA LEU A 323 -5.36 10.26 -21.93
C LEU A 323 -4.39 9.73 -20.83
N ALA A 324 -3.76 10.61 -20.06
CA ALA A 324 -2.93 10.22 -18.95
C ALA A 324 -3.73 9.36 -17.94
N GLY A 325 -3.12 8.23 -17.50
CA GLY A 325 -3.76 7.25 -16.63
C GLY A 325 -4.55 6.16 -17.36
N TYR A 326 -5.01 6.39 -18.58
CA TYR A 326 -5.77 5.39 -19.34
C TYR A 326 -4.87 4.31 -19.92
N GLU A 327 -5.35 3.08 -19.88
CA GLU A 327 -4.72 1.90 -20.46
C GLU A 327 -5.56 1.32 -21.60
N PHE A 328 -4.92 0.98 -22.71
CA PHE A 328 -5.60 0.46 -23.90
C PHE A 328 -4.95 -0.84 -24.36
N ASP A 329 -5.74 -1.81 -24.74
CA ASP A 329 -5.27 -3.00 -25.43
C ASP A 329 -4.73 -2.63 -26.81
N VAL A 330 -3.58 -3.16 -27.20
CA VAL A 330 -3.03 -3.01 -28.55
C VAL A 330 -3.76 -3.97 -29.48
N HIS A 331 -4.46 -3.40 -30.46
CA HIS A 331 -5.15 -4.17 -31.49
C HIS A 331 -4.20 -4.61 -32.61
N LYS A 332 -3.36 -3.69 -33.08
CA LYS A 332 -2.45 -3.92 -34.21
C LYS A 332 -1.22 -3.02 -34.10
N TYR A 333 -0.09 -3.54 -34.51
CA TYR A 333 1.14 -2.78 -34.71
C TYR A 333 1.65 -2.96 -36.14
N ASP A 334 2.03 -1.87 -36.81
CA ASP A 334 2.70 -1.88 -38.09
C ASP A 334 4.10 -1.29 -37.95
N HIS A 335 5.10 -2.14 -38.09
CA HIS A 335 6.49 -1.73 -37.92
C HIS A 335 7.03 -0.80 -38.98
N ALA A 336 6.52 -0.90 -40.25
CA ALA A 336 6.97 -0.06 -41.34
C ALA A 336 6.54 1.40 -41.17
N THR A 337 5.34 1.61 -40.66
CA THR A 337 4.79 2.94 -40.38
C THR A 337 4.94 3.38 -38.93
N LYS A 338 5.43 2.48 -38.05
CA LYS A 338 5.52 2.68 -36.57
C LYS A 338 4.17 3.02 -35.95
N GLU A 339 3.08 2.51 -36.52
CA GLU A 339 1.73 2.79 -36.09
C GLU A 339 1.24 1.73 -35.08
N ILE A 340 0.72 2.21 -33.97
CA ILE A 340 0.05 1.41 -32.93
C ILE A 340 -1.44 1.73 -33.00
N GLN A 341 -2.27 0.72 -33.16
CA GLN A 341 -3.72 0.81 -33.09
C GLN A 341 -4.19 0.16 -31.81
N VAL A 342 -5.03 0.86 -31.05
CA VAL A 342 -5.57 0.38 -29.78
C VAL A 342 -7.05 0.01 -29.93
N VAL A 343 -7.54 -0.78 -28.97
CA VAL A 343 -8.96 -1.14 -28.87
C VAL A 343 -9.67 -0.02 -28.10
N PRO A 344 -10.61 0.72 -28.73
CA PRO A 344 -11.42 1.69 -28.01
C PRO A 344 -12.33 0.98 -26.99
N PHE A 345 -12.48 1.58 -25.82
CA PHE A 345 -13.46 1.11 -24.84
C PHE A 345 -14.50 2.20 -24.54
N THR A 346 -15.56 1.81 -23.87
CA THR A 346 -16.62 2.73 -23.43
C THR A 346 -16.70 2.65 -21.92
N ASP A 347 -16.65 3.79 -21.25
CA ASP A 347 -16.78 3.88 -19.78
C ASP A 347 -18.23 3.68 -19.32
N GLU A 348 -18.44 3.69 -18.01
CA GLU A 348 -19.75 3.52 -17.38
C GLU A 348 -20.73 4.65 -17.73
N ASN A 349 -20.25 5.82 -18.17
CA ASN A 349 -21.04 6.96 -18.59
C ASN A 349 -21.35 6.95 -20.09
N GLY A 350 -20.93 5.91 -20.82
CA GLY A 350 -21.13 5.78 -22.26
C GLY A 350 -20.15 6.59 -23.11
N MET A 351 -19.10 7.16 -22.50
CA MET A 351 -18.03 7.86 -23.21
C MET A 351 -17.05 6.87 -23.83
N LYS A 352 -16.64 7.14 -25.07
CA LYS A 352 -15.67 6.29 -25.79
C LYS A 352 -14.28 6.89 -25.72
N PHE A 353 -13.31 6.04 -25.39
CA PHE A 353 -11.88 6.37 -25.32
C PHE A 353 -11.07 5.46 -26.25
N PRO A 354 -10.17 5.99 -27.10
CA PRO A 354 -10.09 7.40 -27.47
C PRO A 354 -11.38 7.88 -28.18
N SER A 355 -11.70 9.17 -28.06
CA SER A 355 -12.92 9.72 -28.64
C SER A 355 -12.73 10.06 -30.13
N LYS A 356 -13.74 9.77 -30.94
CA LYS A 356 -13.76 10.22 -32.33
C LYS A 356 -14.12 11.71 -32.48
N THR A 357 -14.86 12.25 -31.53
CA THR A 357 -15.52 13.56 -31.65
C THR A 357 -15.00 14.62 -30.68
N SER A 358 -14.38 14.21 -29.60
CA SER A 358 -13.85 15.13 -28.56
C SER A 358 -12.33 15.10 -28.57
N ALA A 359 -11.71 16.24 -28.85
CA ALA A 359 -10.26 16.40 -28.81
C ALA A 359 -9.68 16.24 -27.37
N ALA A 360 -10.51 16.49 -26.36
CA ALA A 360 -10.11 16.30 -24.95
C ALA A 360 -9.87 14.84 -24.56
N PHE A 361 -10.24 13.87 -25.42
CA PHE A 361 -10.07 12.44 -25.16
C PHE A 361 -9.41 11.76 -26.37
N GLN A 362 -8.40 12.42 -26.94
CA GLN A 362 -7.60 11.92 -28.05
C GLN A 362 -6.11 11.94 -27.70
N PHE A 363 -5.32 11.13 -28.41
CA PHE A 363 -3.87 11.18 -28.36
C PHE A 363 -3.36 12.52 -28.86
N GLY A 364 -2.44 13.14 -28.14
CA GLY A 364 -1.69 14.32 -28.54
C GLY A 364 -0.28 13.96 -29.00
N VAL A 365 0.29 14.72 -29.96
CA VAL A 365 1.72 14.60 -30.27
C VAL A 365 2.52 15.10 -29.05
N GLY A 366 3.49 14.31 -28.62
CA GLY A 366 4.25 14.54 -27.40
C GLY A 366 3.74 13.77 -26.19
N ASP A 367 2.56 13.14 -26.27
CA ASP A 367 2.05 12.29 -25.19
C ASP A 367 2.97 11.09 -24.99
N LYS A 368 3.30 10.82 -23.74
CA LYS A 368 4.15 9.71 -23.36
C LYS A 368 3.31 8.51 -22.89
N TYR A 369 3.81 7.34 -23.17
CA TYR A 369 3.18 6.08 -22.79
C TYR A 369 4.23 5.01 -22.52
N PHE A 370 3.84 3.91 -21.91
CA PHE A 370 4.68 2.72 -21.77
C PHE A 370 3.86 1.46 -22.05
N PHE A 371 4.58 0.38 -22.41
CA PHE A 371 3.96 -0.91 -22.64
C PHE A 371 3.82 -1.69 -21.36
N THR A 372 2.68 -2.38 -21.20
CA THR A 372 2.44 -3.43 -20.20
C THR A 372 2.04 -4.72 -20.89
N ASP A 373 2.16 -5.84 -20.18
CA ASP A 373 1.75 -7.17 -20.63
C ASP A 373 2.49 -7.65 -21.91
N ILE A 374 3.76 -7.26 -22.04
CA ILE A 374 4.63 -7.74 -23.12
C ILE A 374 5.93 -8.31 -22.56
N ASN A 375 6.65 -9.07 -23.38
CA ASN A 375 8.01 -9.47 -23.13
C ASN A 375 8.96 -8.44 -23.73
N LEU A 376 9.54 -7.55 -22.94
CA LEU A 376 10.46 -6.55 -23.46
C LEU A 376 11.81 -7.17 -23.91
N PRO A 377 12.49 -6.55 -24.92
CA PRO A 377 13.85 -6.94 -25.30
C PRO A 377 14.82 -6.94 -24.13
N ASP A 378 15.84 -7.81 -24.21
CA ASP A 378 16.81 -8.04 -23.12
C ASP A 378 17.58 -6.78 -22.68
N ALA A 379 17.72 -5.79 -23.55
CA ALA A 379 18.33 -4.50 -23.19
C ALA A 379 17.58 -3.81 -22.05
N TYR A 380 16.24 -3.78 -22.11
CA TYR A 380 15.40 -3.19 -21.07
C TYR A 380 15.40 -4.01 -19.77
N LYS A 381 15.48 -5.35 -19.89
CA LYS A 381 15.65 -6.22 -18.73
C LYS A 381 16.98 -5.98 -18.03
N THR A 382 18.07 -5.86 -18.81
CA THR A 382 19.41 -5.59 -18.27
C THR A 382 19.47 -4.23 -17.57
N GLU A 383 18.83 -3.21 -18.14
CA GLU A 383 18.72 -1.89 -17.52
C GLU A 383 17.99 -1.96 -16.17
N ALA A 384 16.84 -2.61 -16.15
CA ALA A 384 16.08 -2.81 -14.92
C ALA A 384 16.84 -3.65 -13.88
N GLU A 385 17.56 -4.70 -14.30
CA GLU A 385 18.41 -5.51 -13.42
C GLU A 385 19.54 -4.69 -12.78
N ASN A 386 20.19 -3.81 -13.55
CA ASN A 386 21.24 -2.92 -13.04
C ASN A 386 20.68 -1.88 -12.06
N LYS A 387 19.50 -1.35 -12.35
CA LYS A 387 18.77 -0.45 -11.42
C LYS A 387 18.44 -1.19 -10.12
N LEU A 388 17.93 -2.42 -10.22
CA LEU A 388 17.64 -3.27 -9.08
C LEU A 388 18.89 -3.54 -8.23
N LEU A 389 20.05 -3.78 -8.87
CA LEU A 389 21.33 -3.95 -8.18
C LEU A 389 21.74 -2.67 -7.44
N SER A 390 21.58 -1.52 -8.07
CA SER A 390 21.90 -0.23 -7.46
C SER A 390 21.05 0.02 -6.20
N GLU A 391 19.74 -0.15 -6.30
CA GLU A 391 18.84 0.04 -5.16
C GLU A 391 19.02 -1.04 -4.08
N GLY A 392 19.31 -2.27 -4.48
CA GLY A 392 19.67 -3.34 -3.55
C GLY A 392 20.94 -3.04 -2.74
N ASN A 393 21.97 -2.48 -3.39
CA ASN A 393 23.21 -2.05 -2.71
C ASN A 393 22.96 -0.90 -1.72
N LYS A 394 22.13 0.07 -2.07
CA LYS A 394 21.72 1.14 -1.15
C LYS A 394 20.97 0.57 0.06
N ALA A 395 20.07 -0.37 -0.18
CA ALA A 395 19.27 -0.98 0.87
C ALA A 395 20.14 -1.79 1.84
N ILE A 396 21.05 -2.65 1.35
CA ILE A 396 21.87 -3.46 2.25
C ILE A 396 22.83 -2.59 3.06
N ALA A 397 23.39 -1.53 2.49
CA ALA A 397 24.24 -0.59 3.21
C ALA A 397 23.53 0.04 4.42
N GLY A 398 22.24 0.29 4.31
CA GLY A 398 21.42 0.76 5.44
C GLY A 398 21.06 -0.34 6.45
N TYR A 399 20.92 -1.59 6.00
CA TYR A 399 20.49 -2.70 6.86
C TYR A 399 21.62 -3.47 7.52
N SER A 400 22.83 -3.41 6.97
CA SER A 400 23.99 -4.17 7.48
C SER A 400 24.59 -3.61 8.77
N GLN A 401 24.18 -2.40 9.16
CA GLN A 401 24.63 -1.76 10.39
C GLN A 401 23.52 -1.75 11.45
N PRO A 402 23.85 -1.96 12.74
CA PRO A 402 22.89 -1.79 13.81
C PRO A 402 22.34 -0.35 13.81
N GLN A 403 21.04 -0.22 13.64
CA GLN A 403 20.38 1.08 13.76
C GLN A 403 20.18 1.39 15.24
N VAL A 404 20.71 2.50 15.66
CA VAL A 404 20.59 2.96 17.07
C VAL A 404 19.93 4.32 17.12
N GLN A 405 19.17 4.51 18.17
CA GLN A 405 18.54 5.76 18.49
C GLN A 405 19.16 6.27 19.81
N TYR A 406 19.44 7.55 19.86
CA TYR A 406 19.94 8.19 21.06
C TYR A 406 18.89 9.16 21.58
N GLY A 407 18.65 9.13 22.87
CA GLY A 407 17.90 10.15 23.59
C GLY A 407 18.86 11.08 24.30
N LEU A 408 18.72 12.38 24.06
CA LEU A 408 19.51 13.41 24.71
C LEU A 408 18.63 14.29 25.58
N SER A 409 19.02 14.45 26.84
CA SER A 409 18.56 15.55 27.67
C SER A 409 19.70 16.58 27.79
N ILE A 410 19.41 17.81 27.47
CA ILE A 410 20.40 18.88 27.42
C ILE A 410 20.24 19.78 28.64
N ASP A 411 21.35 20.28 29.18
CA ASP A 411 21.35 21.20 30.32
C ASP A 411 20.71 22.54 29.94
N GLU A 412 19.63 22.89 30.63
CA GLU A 412 18.86 24.12 30.38
C GLU A 412 19.72 25.39 30.58
N ASN A 413 20.65 25.37 31.52
CA ASN A 413 21.51 26.55 31.74
C ASN A 413 22.54 26.72 30.65
N PHE A 414 23.05 25.59 30.13
CA PHE A 414 23.92 25.59 28.96
C PHE A 414 23.19 26.18 27.75
N ILE A 415 21.99 25.69 27.44
CA ILE A 415 21.18 26.21 26.33
C ILE A 415 20.86 27.70 26.52
N ARG A 416 20.48 28.10 27.72
CA ARG A 416 20.17 29.50 28.03
C ARG A 416 21.36 30.42 27.80
N GLN A 417 22.54 30.02 28.19
CA GLN A 417 23.77 30.76 27.97
C GLN A 417 24.07 30.85 26.46
N PHE A 418 23.99 29.73 25.77
CA PHE A 418 24.23 29.67 24.34
C PHE A 418 23.19 30.43 23.51
N ALA A 419 21.89 30.29 23.85
CA ALA A 419 20.79 30.99 23.17
C ALA A 419 20.83 32.51 23.45
N GLY A 420 21.27 32.92 24.64
CA GLY A 420 21.43 34.35 24.97
C GLY A 420 22.46 35.07 24.11
N GLU A 421 23.50 34.33 23.70
CA GLU A 421 24.52 34.87 22.79
C GLU A 421 24.05 34.92 21.33
N LEU A 422 23.15 34.02 20.90
CA LEU A 422 22.69 33.90 19.51
C LEU A 422 21.35 34.62 19.24
N THR A 423 20.66 35.11 20.26
CA THR A 423 19.30 35.73 20.15
C THR A 423 18.27 34.80 19.44
N VAL A 424 18.49 33.51 19.43
CA VAL A 424 17.67 32.52 18.71
C VAL A 424 16.79 31.77 19.69
N VAL A 425 15.48 31.84 19.49
CA VAL A 425 14.50 31.13 20.32
C VAL A 425 14.35 29.64 19.88
N ASN A 426 14.54 29.37 18.60
CA ASN A 426 14.49 28.03 18.04
C ASN A 426 15.91 27.53 17.73
N LEU A 427 16.52 26.86 18.70
CA LEU A 427 17.88 26.33 18.57
C LEU A 427 17.97 25.06 17.76
N PHE A 428 16.95 24.21 17.84
CA PHE A 428 16.93 22.91 17.21
C PHE A 428 15.73 22.78 16.28
N ALA A 429 15.98 22.19 15.13
CA ALA A 429 14.94 21.76 14.21
C ALA A 429 15.08 20.25 13.93
N VAL A 430 13.98 19.58 13.64
CA VAL A 430 14.04 18.21 13.14
C VAL A 430 14.79 18.20 11.81
N GLY A 431 15.63 17.20 11.61
CA GLY A 431 16.51 17.13 10.46
C GLY A 431 17.94 17.64 10.71
N ASP A 432 18.16 18.52 11.69
CA ASP A 432 19.50 19.03 12.03
C ASP A 432 20.41 17.92 12.54
N TYR A 433 21.70 18.08 12.32
CA TYR A 433 22.73 17.16 12.79
C TYR A 433 23.42 17.71 14.02
N ILE A 434 23.41 16.95 15.09
CA ILE A 434 24.08 17.27 16.37
C ILE A 434 25.34 16.44 16.49
N PRO A 435 26.52 17.06 16.58
CA PRO A 435 27.75 16.36 16.98
C PRO A 435 27.68 15.96 18.45
N VAL A 436 27.80 14.65 18.72
CA VAL A 436 27.83 14.08 20.07
C VAL A 436 29.12 13.31 20.26
N ALA A 437 29.79 13.54 21.36
CA ALA A 437 31.00 12.83 21.73
C ALA A 437 30.92 12.26 23.15
N ASP A 438 30.98 10.94 23.25
CA ASP A 438 31.02 10.18 24.48
C ASP A 438 31.87 8.92 24.26
N GLU A 439 33.04 8.87 24.90
CA GLU A 439 34.00 7.78 24.74
C GLU A 439 33.55 6.50 25.43
N ASP A 440 32.83 6.61 26.57
CA ASP A 440 32.40 5.47 27.36
C ASP A 440 31.39 4.58 26.66
N ILE A 441 30.52 5.20 25.85
CA ILE A 441 29.53 4.48 25.01
C ILE A 441 29.92 4.42 23.53
N GLY A 442 31.12 4.88 23.19
CA GLY A 442 31.70 4.78 21.86
C GLY A 442 30.98 5.65 20.81
N VAL A 443 30.46 6.83 21.18
CA VAL A 443 29.81 7.77 20.28
C VAL A 443 30.74 8.94 20.02
N ASN A 444 31.11 9.14 18.76
CA ASN A 444 31.84 10.34 18.31
C ASN A 444 31.44 10.64 16.87
N LYS A 445 30.20 11.10 16.69
CA LYS A 445 29.65 11.40 15.35
C LYS A 445 28.57 12.45 15.43
N SER A 446 28.31 13.08 14.28
CA SER A 446 27.10 13.88 14.10
C SER A 446 25.92 12.95 13.87
N VAL A 447 24.88 13.08 14.68
CA VAL A 447 23.66 12.29 14.62
C VAL A 447 22.49 13.21 14.34
N ARG A 448 21.55 12.77 13.55
CA ARG A 448 20.42 13.57 13.09
C ARG A 448 19.31 13.65 14.12
N ILE A 449 18.69 14.82 14.28
CA ILE A 449 17.48 15.00 15.09
C ILE A 449 16.30 14.40 14.34
N THR A 450 15.72 13.32 14.86
CA THR A 450 14.51 12.70 14.31
C THR A 450 13.24 13.17 15.02
N ALA A 451 13.36 13.55 16.28
CA ALA A 451 12.27 14.13 17.05
C ALA A 451 12.80 14.99 18.22
N PHE A 452 12.00 15.90 18.68
CA PHE A 452 12.22 16.52 19.99
C PHE A 452 10.92 16.87 20.68
N THR A 453 10.97 16.95 22.01
CA THR A 453 9.94 17.57 22.83
C THR A 453 10.54 18.80 23.54
N ARG A 454 9.75 19.85 23.67
CA ARG A 454 10.12 21.11 24.30
C ARG A 454 9.07 21.52 25.30
N ASP A 455 9.48 21.78 26.53
CA ASP A 455 8.61 22.32 27.57
C ASP A 455 8.38 23.82 27.33
N LEU A 456 7.15 24.23 27.07
CA LEU A 456 6.82 25.61 26.77
C LEU A 456 6.81 26.52 28.03
N LEU A 457 6.71 25.93 29.23
CA LEU A 457 6.82 26.65 30.49
C LEU A 457 8.28 26.82 30.93
N ARG A 458 9.15 25.92 30.45
CA ARG A 458 10.60 25.91 30.66
C ARG A 458 11.29 25.82 29.30
N GLU A 459 11.23 26.88 28.53
CA GLU A 459 11.50 26.94 27.09
C GLU A 459 12.90 26.44 26.65
N TYR A 460 13.85 26.34 27.57
CA TYR A 460 15.18 25.77 27.32
C TYR A 460 15.29 24.30 27.67
N LYS A 461 14.19 23.68 28.12
CA LYS A 461 14.16 22.24 28.39
C LYS A 461 13.75 21.46 27.17
N TYR A 462 14.71 20.78 26.58
CA TYR A 462 14.54 19.91 25.44
C TYR A 462 14.87 18.46 25.79
N ASN A 463 14.06 17.53 25.28
CA ASN A 463 14.42 16.13 25.14
C ASN A 463 14.51 15.85 23.63
N ILE A 464 15.69 15.46 23.17
CA ILE A 464 15.99 15.29 21.76
C ILE A 464 16.17 13.82 21.46
N THR A 465 15.55 13.32 20.42
CA THR A 465 15.76 11.99 19.87
C THR A 465 16.62 12.10 18.64
N LEU A 466 17.73 11.41 18.64
CA LEU A 466 18.66 11.33 17.51
C LEU A 466 18.62 9.94 16.92
N GLY A 467 18.71 9.82 15.60
CA GLY A 467 18.73 8.53 14.93
C GLY A 467 19.32 8.59 13.53
N ASP A 468 19.83 7.45 13.08
CA ASP A 468 20.36 7.29 11.72
C ASP A 468 19.21 7.05 10.70
N SER A 469 18.00 6.76 11.17
CA SER A 469 16.81 6.55 10.34
C SER A 469 15.59 7.23 10.95
N VAL A 470 14.69 7.70 10.10
CA VAL A 470 13.38 8.23 10.51
C VAL A 470 12.49 7.05 10.90
N THR A 471 12.03 7.04 12.14
CA THR A 471 11.03 6.05 12.58
C THR A 471 9.66 6.51 12.08
N LYS A 472 9.05 5.75 11.17
CA LYS A 472 7.69 6.05 10.71
C LYS A 472 6.72 6.05 11.88
N THR A 473 5.72 6.91 11.84
CA THR A 473 4.65 6.92 12.84
C THR A 473 3.88 5.59 12.81
N THR A 474 3.25 5.22 13.93
CA THR A 474 2.52 3.96 14.07
C THR A 474 1.43 3.78 12.99
N ILE A 475 0.81 4.87 12.53
CA ILE A 475 -0.21 4.87 11.48
C ILE A 475 0.38 4.44 10.13
N THR A 476 1.51 5.02 9.73
CA THR A 476 2.21 4.65 8.49
C THR A 476 2.69 3.19 8.52
N ARG A 477 3.09 2.70 9.68
CA ARG A 477 3.55 1.31 9.87
C ARG A 477 2.42 0.29 9.73
N VAL A 478 1.23 0.61 10.23
CA VAL A 478 0.03 -0.26 10.09
C VAL A 478 -0.41 -0.35 8.63
N ILE A 479 -0.39 0.76 7.90
CA ILE A 479 -0.72 0.80 6.47
C ILE A 479 0.29 0.02 5.64
N GLU A 480 1.59 0.16 5.93
CA GLU A 480 2.63 -0.64 5.26
C GLU A 480 2.50 -2.14 5.52
N ASP A 481 2.16 -2.53 6.73
CA ASP A 481 1.99 -3.94 7.06
C ASP A 481 0.74 -4.51 6.36
N LEU A 482 -0.32 -3.72 6.17
CA LEU A 482 -1.48 -4.10 5.36
C LEU A 482 -1.13 -4.19 3.87
N GLN A 483 -0.41 -3.22 3.33
CA GLN A 483 0.08 -3.27 1.94
C GLN A 483 1.04 -4.43 1.69
N LYS A 484 1.88 -4.78 2.68
CA LYS A 484 2.73 -5.98 2.61
C LYS A 484 1.92 -7.27 2.63
N ILE A 485 0.80 -7.30 3.35
CA ILE A 485 -0.12 -8.45 3.36
C ILE A 485 -0.80 -8.58 2.00
N ASP A 486 -1.27 -7.50 1.40
CA ASP A 486 -1.85 -7.49 0.07
C ASP A 486 -0.80 -7.89 -0.98
N ASN A 487 0.42 -7.35 -0.91
CA ASN A 487 1.54 -7.78 -1.76
C ASN A 487 1.91 -9.26 -1.56
N VAL A 488 1.83 -9.80 -0.34
CA VAL A 488 2.08 -11.23 -0.08
C VAL A 488 0.98 -12.10 -0.67
N ILE A 489 -0.27 -11.66 -0.65
CA ILE A 489 -1.39 -12.34 -1.30
C ILE A 489 -1.21 -12.27 -2.83
N GLU A 490 -0.87 -11.11 -3.37
CA GLU A 490 -0.60 -10.90 -4.78
C GLU A 490 0.61 -11.70 -5.26
N ILE A 491 1.70 -11.74 -4.49
CA ILE A 491 2.90 -12.52 -4.78
C ILE A 491 2.63 -14.02 -4.81
N ASN A 492 1.82 -14.55 -3.91
CA ASN A 492 1.56 -15.97 -3.83
C ASN A 492 0.58 -16.48 -4.90
N ASP A 493 -0.34 -15.63 -5.37
CA ASP A 493 -1.39 -16.03 -6.31
C ASP A 493 -1.20 -15.48 -7.73
N LEU A 494 -0.61 -14.32 -7.92
CA LEU A 494 -0.50 -13.65 -9.23
C LEU A 494 0.92 -13.61 -9.82
N ALA A 495 1.96 -13.76 -9.01
CA ALA A 495 3.34 -13.63 -9.46
C ALA A 495 3.90 -14.84 -10.23
N ASP A 496 3.19 -15.96 -10.25
CA ASP A 496 3.49 -17.09 -11.15
C ASP A 496 2.56 -17.00 -12.37
N PRO A 497 3.05 -16.65 -13.58
CA PRO A 497 2.21 -16.58 -14.78
C PRO A 497 1.42 -17.85 -15.03
N SER A 498 1.99 -19.01 -14.68
CA SER A 498 1.32 -20.31 -14.78
C SER A 498 0.18 -20.47 -13.78
N LYS A 499 0.35 -19.92 -12.56
CA LYS A 499 -0.72 -19.88 -11.54
C LYS A 499 -1.78 -18.86 -11.89
N ALA A 500 -1.39 -17.67 -12.33
CA ALA A 500 -2.32 -16.62 -12.76
C ALA A 500 -3.19 -17.12 -13.92
N ARG A 501 -2.59 -17.78 -14.90
CA ARG A 501 -3.31 -18.38 -16.03
C ARG A 501 -4.27 -19.51 -15.60
N ARG A 502 -3.84 -20.36 -14.68
CA ARG A 502 -4.71 -21.41 -14.10
C ARG A 502 -5.86 -20.80 -13.30
N ASN A 503 -5.58 -19.80 -12.47
CA ASN A 503 -6.59 -19.10 -11.70
C ASN A 503 -7.57 -18.36 -12.59
N TRP A 504 -7.10 -17.69 -13.63
CA TRP A 504 -7.92 -17.00 -14.62
C TRP A 504 -8.84 -18.00 -15.37
N LYS A 505 -8.28 -19.09 -15.89
CA LYS A 505 -9.07 -20.09 -16.61
C LYS A 505 -10.06 -20.79 -15.67
N ALA A 506 -9.66 -21.12 -14.45
CA ALA A 506 -10.56 -21.66 -13.45
C ALA A 506 -11.69 -20.68 -13.09
N SER A 507 -11.38 -19.37 -12.99
CA SER A 507 -12.40 -18.34 -12.76
C SER A 507 -13.34 -18.19 -13.95
N GLN A 508 -12.85 -18.26 -15.17
CA GLN A 508 -13.69 -18.27 -16.37
C GLN A 508 -14.60 -19.51 -16.41
N GLU A 509 -14.09 -20.68 -16.07
CA GLU A 509 -14.88 -21.91 -16.00
C GLU A 509 -15.98 -21.81 -14.91
N VAL A 510 -15.66 -21.20 -13.76
CA VAL A 510 -16.66 -20.92 -12.70
C VAL A 510 -17.70 -19.94 -13.17
N LEU A 511 -17.30 -18.83 -13.80
CA LEU A 511 -18.22 -17.85 -14.38
C LEU A 511 -19.10 -18.49 -15.48
N ALA A 512 -18.52 -19.28 -16.36
CA ALA A 512 -19.28 -20.00 -17.39
C ALA A 512 -20.28 -21.01 -16.79
N ASN A 513 -20.04 -21.50 -15.57
CA ASN A 513 -21.00 -22.35 -14.85
C ASN A 513 -22.17 -21.56 -14.26
N VAL A 514 -22.00 -20.28 -14.00
CA VAL A 514 -23.04 -19.38 -13.44
C VAL A 514 -23.76 -18.62 -14.53
N PHE A 515 -22.98 -18.10 -15.50
CA PHE A 515 -23.49 -17.26 -16.59
C PHE A 515 -23.48 -18.02 -17.93
N ASP A 516 -24.35 -17.61 -18.82
CA ASP A 516 -24.34 -17.96 -20.24
C ASP A 516 -24.07 -16.68 -21.04
N PRO A 517 -22.79 -16.27 -21.17
CA PRO A 517 -22.43 -14.96 -21.72
C PRO A 517 -22.90 -14.75 -23.17
N GLU A 518 -23.03 -15.86 -23.91
CA GLU A 518 -23.42 -15.85 -25.33
C GLU A 518 -24.93 -15.99 -25.51
N GLY A 519 -25.67 -16.38 -24.45
CA GLY A 519 -27.12 -16.53 -24.50
C GLY A 519 -27.61 -17.68 -25.38
N HIS A 520 -26.77 -18.70 -25.58
CA HIS A 520 -27.09 -19.83 -26.44
C HIS A 520 -28.14 -20.77 -25.86
N TYR A 521 -28.23 -20.84 -24.54
CA TYR A 521 -29.07 -21.82 -23.84
C TYR A 521 -30.13 -21.18 -22.94
N TYR A 522 -29.95 -19.92 -22.55
CA TYR A 522 -30.83 -19.25 -21.59
C TYR A 522 -31.18 -17.84 -22.03
N SER A 523 -32.46 -17.49 -21.98
CA SER A 523 -32.95 -16.19 -22.46
C SER A 523 -32.42 -14.97 -21.69
N GLU A 524 -31.88 -15.15 -20.48
CA GLU A 524 -31.46 -14.07 -19.59
C GLU A 524 -29.95 -14.12 -19.27
N LYS A 525 -29.16 -14.85 -20.04
CA LYS A 525 -27.71 -14.99 -19.87
C LYS A 525 -27.25 -15.55 -18.52
N ILE A 526 -28.18 -16.00 -17.69
CA ILE A 526 -27.92 -16.62 -16.40
C ILE A 526 -28.55 -18.00 -16.43
N LYS A 527 -27.74 -19.03 -16.17
CA LYS A 527 -28.24 -20.41 -16.15
C LYS A 527 -29.31 -20.60 -15.07
N PRO A 528 -30.43 -21.24 -15.36
CA PRO A 528 -31.40 -21.61 -14.32
C PRO A 528 -30.71 -22.39 -13.21
N LEU A 529 -30.97 -22.06 -11.96
CA LEU A 529 -30.39 -22.66 -10.77
C LEU A 529 -28.92 -22.24 -10.44
N SER A 530 -28.29 -21.40 -11.25
CA SER A 530 -26.99 -20.83 -10.94
C SER A 530 -27.06 -19.66 -9.93
N ILE A 531 -28.23 -19.02 -9.86
CA ILE A 531 -28.56 -18.05 -8.81
C ILE A 531 -29.68 -18.66 -7.99
N GLU A 532 -29.34 -19.31 -6.89
CA GLU A 532 -30.32 -19.56 -5.84
C GLU A 532 -30.56 -18.26 -5.07
N THR A 533 -31.74 -18.14 -4.43
CA THR A 533 -32.09 -17.01 -3.55
C THR A 533 -31.02 -16.66 -2.51
N THR A 534 -30.04 -17.53 -2.33
CA THR A 534 -28.83 -17.41 -1.52
C THR A 534 -27.80 -16.42 -2.04
N MET A 535 -27.71 -16.21 -3.35
CA MET A 535 -26.83 -15.18 -3.92
C MET A 535 -27.45 -13.77 -3.80
N LEU A 536 -28.77 -13.72 -3.52
CA LEU A 536 -29.55 -12.50 -3.46
C LEU A 536 -30.06 -12.16 -2.05
N ALA A 537 -29.98 -13.10 -1.10
CA ALA A 537 -30.46 -12.90 0.27
C ALA A 537 -29.55 -13.58 1.29
N THR A 538 -29.07 -12.81 2.24
CA THR A 538 -28.45 -13.31 3.47
C THR A 538 -29.42 -14.29 4.14
N GLY A 539 -29.18 -15.61 4.01
CA GLY A 539 -29.93 -16.58 4.78
C GLY A 539 -30.67 -17.69 4.03
N ALA A 540 -30.38 -17.96 2.77
CA ALA A 540 -31.03 -19.08 2.11
C ALA A 540 -30.57 -20.43 2.67
N ARG A 541 -31.53 -21.34 2.82
CA ARG A 541 -31.38 -22.66 3.46
C ARG A 541 -30.28 -23.54 2.86
N SER A 542 -30.00 -23.42 1.57
CA SER A 542 -29.07 -24.29 0.85
C SER A 542 -27.59 -24.04 1.16
N GLN A 543 -27.24 -22.91 1.76
CA GLN A 543 -25.83 -22.54 2.05
C GLN A 543 -25.52 -22.26 3.52
N GLN A 544 -26.47 -22.41 4.40
CA GLN A 544 -26.25 -22.21 5.85
C GLN A 544 -25.61 -23.45 6.51
N PHE A 545 -24.51 -23.90 5.93
CA PHE A 545 -23.76 -25.03 6.46
C PHE A 545 -22.26 -24.69 6.55
N VAL A 546 -21.58 -25.46 7.37
CA VAL A 546 -20.12 -25.39 7.56
C VAL A 546 -19.55 -26.78 7.38
N LEU A 547 -18.40 -26.87 6.73
CA LEU A 547 -17.58 -28.08 6.70
C LEU A 547 -16.49 -27.98 7.79
N GLN A 548 -16.51 -28.92 8.71
CA GLN A 548 -15.51 -29.02 9.78
C GLN A 548 -14.56 -30.16 9.46
N ASN A 549 -13.25 -29.89 9.52
CA ASN A 549 -12.18 -30.86 9.30
C ASN A 549 -12.20 -31.56 7.93
N THR A 550 -12.95 -31.05 6.96
CA THR A 550 -12.95 -31.55 5.59
C THR A 550 -11.88 -30.82 4.78
N ARG A 551 -11.01 -31.57 4.11
CA ARG A 551 -9.94 -31.04 3.27
C ARG A 551 -10.01 -31.63 1.89
N PHE A 552 -9.81 -30.80 0.88
CA PHE A 552 -9.76 -31.19 -0.52
C PHE A 552 -8.31 -31.14 -1.01
N GLU A 553 -7.83 -32.22 -1.59
CA GLU A 553 -6.48 -32.34 -2.11
C GLU A 553 -6.55 -32.62 -3.62
N PRO A 554 -6.70 -31.60 -4.47
CA PRO A 554 -6.63 -31.80 -5.92
C PRO A 554 -5.21 -32.14 -6.34
N ASN A 555 -5.07 -32.79 -7.49
CA ASN A 555 -3.80 -33.25 -8.03
C ASN A 555 -3.08 -34.22 -7.07
N TYR A 556 -3.85 -35.07 -6.40
CA TYR A 556 -3.32 -35.98 -5.39
C TYR A 556 -2.25 -36.89 -6.00
N GLU A 557 -1.11 -37.02 -5.30
CA GLU A 557 0.09 -37.74 -5.78
C GLU A 557 0.62 -37.22 -7.13
N GLY A 558 0.41 -35.95 -7.43
CA GLY A 558 0.87 -35.31 -8.68
C GLY A 558 0.02 -35.66 -9.91
N ASN A 559 -1.11 -36.36 -9.74
CA ASN A 559 -2.01 -36.72 -10.83
C ASN A 559 -3.17 -35.73 -10.94
N PRO A 560 -3.29 -34.93 -12.03
CA PRO A 560 -4.36 -33.94 -12.21
C PRO A 560 -5.75 -34.56 -12.34
N ASN A 561 -5.84 -35.85 -12.62
CA ASN A 561 -7.10 -36.56 -12.73
C ASN A 561 -7.50 -37.30 -11.44
N THR A 562 -6.83 -36.97 -10.33
CA THR A 562 -7.10 -37.58 -9.03
C THR A 562 -7.28 -36.46 -7.96
N VAL A 563 -8.38 -36.58 -7.23
CA VAL A 563 -8.69 -35.72 -6.08
C VAL A 563 -8.90 -36.57 -4.85
N ARG A 564 -8.19 -36.32 -3.78
CA ARG A 564 -8.46 -36.89 -2.47
C ARG A 564 -9.28 -35.95 -1.64
N VAL A 565 -10.31 -36.42 -0.99
CA VAL A 565 -11.09 -35.69 0.00
C VAL A 565 -10.88 -36.37 1.35
N VAL A 566 -10.35 -35.62 2.29
CA VAL A 566 -10.31 -36.06 3.69
C VAL A 566 -11.66 -35.72 4.30
N GLY A 567 -12.37 -36.72 4.79
CA GLY A 567 -13.69 -36.58 5.39
C GLY A 567 -13.68 -35.76 6.66
N GLY A 568 -14.83 -35.27 7.03
CA GLY A 568 -15.06 -34.44 8.21
C GLY A 568 -16.54 -34.39 8.53
N THR A 569 -17.03 -33.28 9.04
CA THR A 569 -18.44 -33.12 9.41
C THR A 569 -19.05 -31.95 8.67
N LEU A 570 -20.18 -32.14 8.00
CA LEU A 570 -21.03 -31.05 7.53
C LEU A 570 -22.07 -30.74 8.61
N VAL A 571 -22.12 -29.48 9.05
CA VAL A 571 -23.12 -28.98 10.00
C VAL A 571 -23.98 -27.95 9.31
N HIS A 572 -25.30 -28.18 9.28
CA HIS A 572 -26.28 -27.30 8.68
C HIS A 572 -27.20 -26.70 9.73
N TYR A 573 -27.36 -25.38 9.71
CA TYR A 573 -28.04 -24.66 10.79
C TYR A 573 -29.53 -24.46 10.60
N THR A 574 -30.06 -24.61 9.37
CA THR A 574 -31.44 -24.21 9.04
C THR A 574 -32.20 -25.20 8.15
N ILE A 575 -31.62 -26.36 7.80
CA ILE A 575 -32.28 -27.34 6.94
C ILE A 575 -33.43 -28.06 7.66
N ALA A 576 -33.37 -28.14 8.97
CA ALA A 576 -34.39 -28.72 9.84
C ALA A 576 -34.65 -27.76 11.02
N GLU A 577 -35.61 -28.07 11.87
CA GLU A 577 -35.91 -27.27 13.09
C GLU A 577 -34.74 -27.23 14.08
N THR A 578 -33.90 -28.25 14.08
CA THR A 578 -32.67 -28.34 14.87
C THR A 578 -31.44 -28.41 13.97
N VAL A 579 -30.31 -28.01 14.49
CA VAL A 579 -29.01 -28.12 13.80
C VAL A 579 -28.78 -29.59 13.41
N LYS A 580 -28.52 -29.82 12.14
CA LYS A 580 -28.30 -31.16 11.60
C LYS A 580 -26.86 -31.34 11.14
N SER A 581 -26.25 -32.47 11.44
CA SER A 581 -24.89 -32.77 11.05
C SER A 581 -24.77 -34.14 10.37
N TRP A 582 -23.79 -34.24 9.45
CA TRP A 582 -23.49 -35.47 8.74
C TRP A 582 -21.99 -35.74 8.75
N GLN A 583 -21.62 -36.99 8.96
CA GLN A 583 -20.24 -37.41 8.84
C GLN A 583 -19.93 -37.69 7.36
N LEU A 584 -18.89 -37.01 6.85
CA LEU A 584 -18.42 -37.18 5.49
C LEU A 584 -17.26 -38.16 5.45
N ASN A 585 -17.33 -39.13 4.59
CA ASN A 585 -16.29 -40.15 4.45
C ASN A 585 -15.09 -39.62 3.67
N THR A 586 -13.89 -40.08 4.06
CA THR A 586 -12.68 -39.91 3.25
C THR A 586 -12.78 -40.74 1.98
N ALA A 587 -12.48 -40.15 0.83
CA ALA A 587 -12.51 -40.83 -0.47
C ALA A 587 -11.47 -40.27 -1.43
N THR A 588 -11.01 -41.12 -2.35
CA THR A 588 -10.14 -40.71 -3.47
C THR A 588 -10.90 -40.92 -4.76
N PHE A 589 -11.00 -39.90 -5.56
CA PHE A 589 -11.65 -39.89 -6.87
C PHE A 589 -10.59 -39.89 -7.95
N SER A 590 -10.45 -41.00 -8.64
CA SER A 590 -9.49 -41.18 -9.73
C SER A 590 -10.18 -41.19 -11.08
N ASN A 591 -9.40 -40.99 -12.14
CA ASN A 591 -9.89 -41.03 -13.54
C ASN A 591 -10.88 -39.91 -13.90
N LEU A 592 -10.75 -38.76 -13.27
CA LEU A 592 -11.49 -37.57 -13.68
C LEU A 592 -11.09 -37.18 -15.11
N VAL A 593 -12.07 -36.81 -15.93
CA VAL A 593 -11.82 -36.44 -17.34
C VAL A 593 -11.09 -35.10 -17.40
N SER A 594 -9.93 -35.07 -18.00
CA SER A 594 -9.00 -33.90 -17.96
C SER A 594 -9.64 -32.59 -18.41
N GLY A 595 -10.41 -32.56 -19.49
CA GLY A 595 -11.06 -31.37 -20.02
C GLY A 595 -12.39 -30.97 -19.37
N THR A 596 -12.83 -31.69 -18.30
CA THR A 596 -14.16 -31.54 -17.73
C THR A 596 -14.09 -30.80 -16.40
N VAL A 597 -14.99 -29.84 -16.22
CA VAL A 597 -15.27 -29.15 -14.95
C VAL A 597 -16.29 -29.95 -14.16
N TYR A 598 -16.14 -30.02 -12.84
CA TYR A 598 -17.04 -30.75 -11.97
C TYR A 598 -17.59 -29.81 -10.89
N TYR A 599 -18.89 -29.98 -10.59
CA TYR A 599 -19.51 -29.42 -9.39
C TYR A 599 -19.21 -30.35 -8.21
N ILE A 600 -18.86 -29.78 -7.09
CA ILE A 600 -18.56 -30.53 -5.85
C ILE A 600 -19.77 -30.40 -4.93
N TYR A 601 -20.37 -31.53 -4.61
CA TYR A 601 -21.50 -31.56 -3.68
C TYR A 601 -21.17 -32.41 -2.45
N ALA A 602 -21.65 -31.96 -1.30
CA ALA A 602 -21.83 -32.82 -0.14
C ALA A 602 -23.22 -33.47 -0.26
N ARG A 603 -23.25 -34.76 -0.57
CA ARG A 603 -24.46 -35.58 -0.65
C ARG A 603 -24.75 -36.19 0.72
N CYS A 604 -25.79 -35.71 1.38
CA CYS A 604 -26.12 -36.03 2.76
C CYS A 604 -27.50 -36.69 2.88
N GLN A 605 -27.59 -37.77 3.65
CA GLN A 605 -28.86 -38.47 3.85
C GLN A 605 -29.94 -37.60 4.49
N LYS A 606 -31.15 -37.60 3.96
CA LYS A 606 -32.27 -36.84 4.53
C LYS A 606 -32.70 -37.34 5.90
N THR A 607 -32.68 -38.67 6.08
CA THR A 607 -33.13 -39.33 7.31
C THR A 607 -32.00 -39.84 8.21
N GLY A 608 -30.75 -39.80 7.73
CA GLY A 608 -29.58 -40.30 8.47
C GLY A 608 -28.56 -39.20 8.77
N THR A 609 -27.40 -39.62 9.27
CA THR A 609 -26.26 -38.77 9.60
C THR A 609 -25.02 -39.07 8.74
N ALA A 610 -25.14 -39.90 7.73
CA ALA A 610 -24.05 -40.20 6.81
C ALA A 610 -24.10 -39.30 5.57
N GLY A 611 -22.92 -38.91 5.10
CA GLY A 611 -22.74 -38.13 3.89
C GLY A 611 -21.43 -38.49 3.18
N ASN A 612 -21.33 -38.05 1.94
CA ASN A 612 -20.09 -38.17 1.16
C ASN A 612 -19.98 -37.03 0.18
N ILE A 613 -18.76 -36.71 -0.21
CA ILE A 613 -18.51 -35.78 -1.29
C ILE A 613 -18.70 -36.49 -2.63
N VAL A 614 -19.28 -35.80 -3.60
CA VAL A 614 -19.44 -36.27 -4.98
C VAL A 614 -19.01 -35.18 -5.96
N PHE A 615 -18.40 -35.59 -7.07
CA PHE A 615 -18.06 -34.76 -8.20
C PHE A 615 -19.05 -35.07 -9.34
N ASP A 616 -19.77 -34.03 -9.78
CA ASP A 616 -20.81 -34.20 -10.80
C ASP A 616 -20.58 -33.21 -11.96
N THR A 617 -20.91 -33.59 -13.15
CA THR A 617 -20.86 -32.71 -14.33
C THR A 617 -22.18 -31.97 -14.54
N VAL A 618 -23.22 -32.31 -13.79
CA VAL A 618 -24.56 -31.75 -13.87
C VAL A 618 -24.89 -31.01 -12.59
N GLN A 619 -25.48 -29.84 -12.72
CA GLN A 619 -25.98 -29.07 -11.56
C GLN A 619 -27.19 -29.76 -10.93
N ARG A 620 -27.20 -29.78 -9.59
CA ARG A 620 -28.28 -30.38 -8.81
C ARG A 620 -28.88 -29.39 -7.83
N LYS A 621 -30.20 -29.41 -7.70
CA LYS A 621 -30.89 -28.74 -6.60
C LYS A 621 -30.66 -29.45 -5.29
N VAL A 622 -30.68 -28.74 -4.17
CA VAL A 622 -30.54 -29.32 -2.81
C VAL A 622 -31.47 -30.49 -2.58
N ASP A 623 -32.71 -30.40 -3.01
CA ASP A 623 -33.77 -31.38 -2.81
C ASP A 623 -34.09 -32.26 -4.05
N SER A 624 -33.18 -32.31 -5.03
CA SER A 624 -33.42 -33.02 -6.30
C SER A 624 -33.55 -34.54 -6.16
N ASP A 625 -33.13 -35.10 -5.04
CA ASP A 625 -33.14 -36.53 -4.74
C ASP A 625 -34.07 -36.81 -3.55
N PRO A 626 -34.92 -37.81 -3.58
CA PRO A 626 -35.83 -38.12 -2.48
C PRO A 626 -35.11 -38.57 -1.21
N THR A 627 -33.91 -39.13 -1.32
CA THR A 627 -33.13 -39.74 -0.21
C THR A 627 -32.04 -38.84 0.31
N TYR A 628 -31.48 -37.96 -0.55
CA TYR A 628 -30.31 -37.14 -0.24
C TYR A 628 -30.55 -35.66 -0.46
N TYR A 629 -29.89 -34.85 0.36
CA TYR A 629 -29.59 -33.43 0.08
C TYR A 629 -28.30 -33.36 -0.73
N TYR A 630 -28.23 -32.39 -1.67
CA TYR A 630 -27.03 -32.02 -2.42
C TYR A 630 -26.63 -30.59 -2.09
N PHE A 631 -25.73 -30.44 -1.15
CA PHE A 631 -25.21 -29.11 -0.79
C PHE A 631 -24.02 -28.76 -1.69
N LEU A 632 -24.12 -27.69 -2.46
CA LEU A 632 -23.04 -27.24 -3.33
C LEU A 632 -21.88 -26.73 -2.48
N VAL A 633 -20.74 -27.38 -2.57
CA VAL A 633 -19.50 -27.05 -1.84
C VAL A 633 -18.60 -26.17 -2.69
N GLY A 634 -18.57 -26.38 -3.97
CA GLY A 634 -17.70 -25.66 -4.88
C GLY A 634 -17.63 -26.26 -6.27
N SER A 635 -16.61 -25.92 -7.01
CA SER A 635 -16.30 -26.48 -8.31
C SER A 635 -14.83 -26.89 -8.42
N LEU A 636 -14.56 -27.88 -9.27
CA LEU A 636 -13.23 -28.34 -9.64
C LEU A 636 -13.01 -28.00 -11.11
N SER A 637 -11.96 -27.24 -11.40
CA SER A 637 -11.62 -26.84 -12.77
C SER A 637 -11.26 -28.04 -13.65
N SER A 638 -11.25 -27.87 -14.97
CA SER A 638 -10.55 -28.76 -15.88
C SER A 638 -9.05 -28.86 -15.52
N ALA A 639 -8.35 -29.85 -16.02
CA ALA A 639 -6.90 -29.91 -15.88
C ALA A 639 -6.26 -28.89 -16.82
N ILE A 640 -5.76 -27.80 -16.24
CA ILE A 640 -5.17 -26.68 -16.96
C ILE A 640 -3.67 -26.90 -17.01
N THR A 641 -3.11 -26.90 -18.22
CA THR A 641 -1.68 -27.04 -18.46
C THR A 641 -1.02 -25.67 -18.31
N ASP A 642 0.13 -25.60 -17.65
CA ASP A 642 0.93 -24.37 -17.59
C ASP A 642 1.65 -24.12 -18.93
N THR A 643 2.29 -22.95 -19.04
CA THR A 643 2.90 -22.46 -20.27
C THR A 643 4.04 -23.34 -20.79
N ASP A 644 4.67 -24.13 -19.92
CA ASP A 644 5.74 -25.07 -20.30
C ASP A 644 5.20 -26.45 -20.75
N GLY A 645 3.89 -26.65 -20.73
CA GLY A 645 3.22 -27.88 -21.18
C GLY A 645 3.47 -29.11 -20.31
N LYS A 646 4.16 -29.00 -19.18
CA LYS A 646 4.72 -30.14 -18.48
C LYS A 646 3.89 -30.66 -17.30
N ARG A 647 3.02 -29.85 -16.72
CA ARG A 647 2.28 -30.26 -15.51
C ARG A 647 0.85 -29.74 -15.47
N PRO A 648 -0.12 -30.42 -16.10
CA PRO A 648 -1.51 -30.07 -15.93
C PRO A 648 -1.92 -30.17 -14.46
N ALA A 649 -2.71 -29.20 -13.99
CA ALA A 649 -3.21 -29.18 -12.63
C ALA A 649 -4.67 -28.68 -12.59
N ARG A 650 -5.41 -29.11 -11.55
CA ARG A 650 -6.78 -28.67 -11.28
C ARG A 650 -6.80 -27.75 -10.07
N LEU A 651 -7.72 -26.80 -10.08
CA LEU A 651 -8.02 -25.90 -8.97
C LEU A 651 -9.41 -26.20 -8.42
N ILE A 652 -9.56 -26.00 -7.12
CA ILE A 652 -10.86 -26.06 -6.45
C ILE A 652 -11.25 -24.65 -6.02
N ALA A 653 -12.44 -24.22 -6.46
CA ALA A 653 -13.09 -23.02 -5.98
C ALA A 653 -14.22 -23.42 -5.03
N LEU A 654 -14.07 -23.09 -3.75
CA LEU A 654 -15.08 -23.35 -2.74
C LEU A 654 -16.09 -22.19 -2.71
N THR A 655 -17.38 -22.52 -2.82
CA THR A 655 -18.48 -21.55 -2.88
C THR A 655 -19.36 -21.56 -1.63
N TYR A 656 -19.07 -22.44 -0.67
CA TYR A 656 -19.77 -22.49 0.62
C TYR A 656 -19.06 -21.58 1.63
N GLY A 657 -19.77 -21.14 2.61
CA GLY A 657 -19.17 -20.43 3.74
C GLY A 657 -19.42 -18.92 3.73
N ALA A 658 -20.61 -18.50 3.32
CA ALA A 658 -21.06 -17.16 3.66
C ALA A 658 -20.96 -16.99 5.18
N THR A 659 -20.11 -16.09 5.64
CA THR A 659 -19.99 -15.72 7.06
C THR A 659 -21.28 -15.05 7.48
N THR A 660 -22.18 -15.78 8.12
CA THR A 660 -23.38 -15.18 8.71
C THR A 660 -22.98 -14.59 10.06
N ILE A 661 -22.80 -13.28 10.11
CA ILE A 661 -22.59 -12.57 11.37
C ILE A 661 -23.95 -12.43 12.05
N ASN A 662 -24.24 -13.31 13.01
CA ASN A 662 -25.34 -13.13 13.92
C ASN A 662 -24.83 -12.36 15.13
N GLY A 663 -25.35 -11.15 15.38
CA GLY A 663 -24.94 -10.28 16.47
C GLY A 663 -25.04 -10.87 17.89
N ARG A 664 -25.61 -12.08 18.04
CA ARG A 664 -25.66 -12.83 19.31
C ARG A 664 -24.47 -13.77 19.53
N PHE A 665 -23.71 -14.12 18.51
CA PHE A 665 -22.68 -15.17 18.57
C PHE A 665 -21.44 -14.81 17.76
N LEU A 666 -20.88 -13.62 17.97
CA LEU A 666 -19.56 -13.30 17.44
C LEU A 666 -18.51 -13.68 18.50
N THR A 667 -17.98 -14.89 18.39
CA THR A 667 -16.79 -15.30 19.16
C THR A 667 -15.61 -15.30 18.21
N THR A 668 -14.83 -14.22 18.23
CA THR A 668 -13.60 -14.13 17.43
C THR A 668 -12.42 -14.57 18.27
N GLY A 669 -11.87 -15.73 17.95
CA GLY A 669 -10.63 -16.20 18.57
C GLY A 669 -9.37 -15.50 18.00
N ARG A 670 -9.40 -15.01 16.79
CA ARG A 670 -8.40 -14.16 16.11
C ARG A 670 -8.99 -13.70 14.77
N ILE A 671 -9.11 -12.43 14.57
CA ILE A 671 -9.13 -11.79 13.26
C ILE A 671 -7.72 -11.27 13.02
#